data_a7d24280a1929c684ae36857b130688f
#
_entry.id   a7d24280a1929c684ae36857b130688f
#
_cell.length_a   1.000
_cell.length_b   1.000
_cell.length_c   1.000
_cell.angle_alpha   90.00
_cell.angle_beta   90.00
_cell.angle_gamma   90.00
#
_symmetry.space_group_name_H-M   'P 1'
#
loop_
_entity.id
_entity.type
_entity.pdbx_description
1 polymer ?
#
loop_
_entity_poly.entity_id
_entity_poly.type
_entity_poly.pdbx_seq_one_letter_code
_entity_poly.pdbx_strand_id
1 'polypeptide(L)'
;MDRRTLIVFLFFFCFSLEAVAAQNRWSINPDGSISWNVKDRIPHYDHIEMSGLKVSTVLRYGVNADGSFELNKSMVWPMLRTIPNNTHASLMRRFAWNATDMVSVNGQSLSGEKVNKITLDGKMTVESTIGLPRNAEAELTRIIFPAVAKPAVYEKYILRNTGSSPLTVEVPESRAVINTDPEKGVDGSYKLVSEIIGAATKQLQPKEELVFYAAITGYKNGEAELKPDVEKELQERKELIAGFWNNLILETPDPVVNTMFAFAKIRGAESIYDTKGGLMHGPGGESYYAAIWANDQAEYINPFFPYLGYGAGNGSALNSFKHFARFMNPEYEKIPSSIIAEGIDVWGGAGDRGDAAMVAYGASRYALARGDKAEAEELWPLIEWCLEYCHRNLNDKGVVASDSDELEGRFPAGKANLCTSSLYYDALCSAVYLGKDLKKPFSVLSAYEKQARDLRENMENYFGAKVEGFDTYQYYEGNDILRSWICIPLTVGIFDRKEGTINALFSPRLWTENGLLTQAGSETFWDRSTLYALRGVYACGATAKATEYLKFYSNQRLLGEHVPYAIEAWPEGSQRHLSAESGLYGRIITEGMFGIRPTGLKSFTFTPRLPSEWNSMNLRKIKAFNTTFDIEVLRENGKQLVTVKSEGKTLLHKAIKEGEIVSVKLD
;
A
#
# COMPACT_ATOMS: atom_id res chain seq x y z
N MET A 1 -6.95 -79.12 22.69
CA MET A 1 -6.07 -77.97 22.98
C MET A 1 -6.40 -76.87 21.99
N ASP A 2 -7.12 -75.90 22.50
CA ASP A 2 -7.79 -74.86 21.74
C ASP A 2 -6.88 -73.70 21.41
N ARG A 3 -6.81 -73.30 20.17
CA ARG A 3 -6.17 -72.04 19.76
C ARG A 3 -7.28 -71.02 19.50
N ARG A 4 -7.45 -70.12 20.42
CA ARG A 4 -8.32 -68.91 20.21
C ARG A 4 -7.54 -67.82 19.53
N THR A 5 -7.94 -67.52 18.30
CA THR A 5 -7.44 -66.37 17.50
C THR A 5 -8.19 -65.13 17.92
N LEU A 6 -7.46 -64.15 18.49
CA LEU A 6 -8.00 -62.84 18.85
C LEU A 6 -7.92 -61.93 17.63
N ILE A 7 -9.07 -61.58 17.06
CA ILE A 7 -9.19 -60.60 15.97
C ILE A 7 -9.39 -59.24 16.62
N VAL A 8 -8.39 -58.37 16.51
CA VAL A 8 -8.45 -56.95 16.93
C VAL A 8 -8.96 -56.17 15.74
N PHE A 9 -10.19 -55.65 15.84
CA PHE A 9 -10.72 -54.66 14.89
C PHE A 9 -10.15 -53.27 15.26
N LEU A 10 -9.22 -52.77 14.45
CA LEU A 10 -8.82 -51.37 14.48
C LEU A 10 -9.87 -50.54 13.74
N PHE A 11 -10.71 -49.85 14.47
CA PHE A 11 -11.54 -48.75 13.89
C PHE A 11 -10.64 -47.54 13.63
N PHE A 12 -10.30 -47.32 12.38
CA PHE A 12 -9.78 -46.03 11.91
C PHE A 12 -10.95 -45.04 11.86
N PHE A 13 -11.03 -44.18 12.90
CA PHE A 13 -11.83 -42.95 12.81
C PHE A 13 -11.07 -41.97 11.92
N CYS A 14 -11.41 -41.91 10.64
CA CYS A 14 -11.08 -40.75 9.79
C CYS A 14 -11.87 -39.56 10.32
N PHE A 15 -11.26 -38.73 11.16
CA PHE A 15 -11.71 -37.36 11.32
C PHE A 15 -11.37 -36.62 10.01
N SER A 16 -12.33 -36.47 9.12
CA SER A 16 -12.30 -35.43 8.12
C SER A 16 -12.40 -34.10 8.89
N LEU A 17 -11.27 -33.42 9.09
CA LEU A 17 -11.29 -31.99 9.34
C LEU A 17 -11.84 -31.35 8.05
N GLU A 18 -13.15 -31.16 8.00
CA GLU A 18 -13.69 -30.11 7.15
C GLU A 18 -13.12 -28.81 7.71
N ALA A 19 -12.11 -28.26 7.03
CA ALA A 19 -11.73 -26.87 7.23
C ALA A 19 -13.01 -26.08 6.90
N VAL A 20 -13.69 -25.59 7.93
CA VAL A 20 -14.73 -24.57 7.78
C VAL A 20 -13.98 -23.40 7.15
N ALA A 21 -14.16 -23.22 5.85
CA ALA A 21 -13.69 -22.02 5.19
C ALA A 21 -14.26 -20.84 5.98
N ALA A 22 -13.42 -20.04 6.59
CA ALA A 22 -13.86 -18.87 7.33
C ALA A 22 -14.74 -18.06 6.38
N GLN A 23 -16.00 -17.89 6.75
CA GLN A 23 -16.95 -17.17 5.92
C GLN A 23 -16.47 -15.71 5.86
N ASN A 24 -16.23 -15.19 4.64
CA ASN A 24 -15.81 -13.82 4.45
C ASN A 24 -16.77 -12.87 5.16
N ARG A 25 -16.26 -11.96 5.98
CA ARG A 25 -17.05 -10.94 6.66
C ARG A 25 -17.57 -9.89 5.68
N TRP A 26 -16.75 -9.54 4.71
CA TRP A 26 -17.05 -8.53 3.70
C TRP A 26 -17.44 -9.16 2.38
N SER A 27 -18.17 -8.41 1.56
CA SER A 27 -18.57 -8.79 0.21
C SER A 27 -18.36 -7.63 -0.76
N ILE A 28 -18.05 -7.96 -2.02
CA ILE A 28 -17.89 -6.98 -3.09
C ILE A 28 -19.26 -6.59 -3.63
N ASN A 29 -19.52 -5.30 -3.73
CA ASN A 29 -20.72 -4.74 -4.35
C ASN A 29 -20.52 -4.56 -5.87
N PRO A 30 -21.62 -4.41 -6.66
CA PRO A 30 -21.52 -4.23 -8.11
C PRO A 30 -20.74 -2.98 -8.55
N ASP A 31 -20.62 -1.95 -7.70
CA ASP A 31 -19.85 -0.74 -7.95
C ASP A 31 -18.37 -0.86 -7.56
N GLY A 32 -17.95 -2.03 -7.08
CA GLY A 32 -16.59 -2.32 -6.63
C GLY A 32 -16.30 -1.96 -5.18
N SER A 33 -17.20 -1.26 -4.48
CA SER A 33 -17.08 -1.07 -3.04
C SER A 33 -17.18 -2.40 -2.30
N ILE A 34 -16.71 -2.45 -1.04
CA ILE A 34 -16.95 -3.61 -0.18
C ILE A 34 -17.90 -3.26 0.95
N SER A 35 -18.73 -4.21 1.35
CA SER A 35 -19.66 -4.02 2.47
C SER A 35 -19.70 -5.21 3.40
N TRP A 36 -19.85 -4.89 4.69
CA TRP A 36 -20.20 -5.82 5.74
C TRP A 36 -21.67 -5.62 6.11
N ASN A 37 -22.51 -6.62 5.81
CA ASN A 37 -23.89 -6.66 6.26
C ASN A 37 -23.93 -7.34 7.64
N VAL A 38 -24.26 -6.56 8.66
CA VAL A 38 -24.28 -7.02 10.05
C VAL A 38 -25.53 -7.88 10.28
N LYS A 39 -25.39 -9.19 10.08
CA LYS A 39 -26.49 -10.17 10.24
C LYS A 39 -26.33 -11.06 11.46
N ASP A 40 -25.11 -11.30 11.86
CA ASP A 40 -24.76 -12.05 13.06
C ASP A 40 -24.54 -11.10 14.24
N ARG A 41 -24.58 -11.65 15.44
CA ARG A 41 -24.30 -10.90 16.67
C ARG A 41 -22.88 -11.18 17.18
N ILE A 42 -21.96 -11.43 16.25
CA ILE A 42 -20.54 -11.64 16.59
C ILE A 42 -19.88 -10.26 16.60
N PRO A 43 -19.36 -9.80 17.75
CA PRO A 43 -18.66 -8.52 17.82
C PRO A 43 -17.48 -8.50 16.89
N HIS A 44 -17.25 -7.37 16.24
CA HIS A 44 -16.07 -7.17 15.41
C HIS A 44 -15.59 -5.74 15.52
N TYR A 45 -14.26 -5.60 15.63
CA TYR A 45 -13.57 -4.32 15.75
C TYR A 45 -12.43 -4.28 14.75
N ASP A 46 -12.31 -3.17 14.04
CA ASP A 46 -11.28 -2.98 13.04
C ASP A 46 -10.89 -1.49 12.96
N HIS A 47 -9.93 -1.17 12.11
CA HIS A 47 -9.62 0.21 11.79
C HIS A 47 -9.34 0.37 10.30
N ILE A 48 -9.58 1.57 9.79
CA ILE A 48 -9.22 1.98 8.43
C ILE A 48 -8.53 3.33 8.47
N GLU A 49 -7.49 3.49 7.66
CA GLU A 49 -6.83 4.76 7.45
C GLU A 49 -7.22 5.36 6.10
N MET A 50 -7.48 6.66 6.10
CA MET A 50 -7.76 7.47 4.90
C MET A 50 -7.06 8.81 5.02
N SER A 51 -6.57 9.37 3.91
CA SER A 51 -5.94 10.70 3.95
C SER A 51 -6.23 11.56 2.73
N GLY A 52 -6.08 12.87 2.92
CA GLY A 52 -5.90 13.87 1.88
C GLY A 52 -4.53 14.52 1.99
N LEU A 53 -4.33 15.65 1.30
CA LEU A 53 -3.03 16.33 1.24
C LEU A 53 -2.61 17.03 2.55
N LYS A 54 -3.53 17.24 3.50
CA LYS A 54 -3.25 18.02 4.73
C LYS A 54 -3.70 17.34 6.02
N VAL A 55 -4.33 16.19 5.92
CA VAL A 55 -4.85 15.45 7.08
C VAL A 55 -4.90 13.98 6.78
N SER A 56 -4.64 13.16 7.80
CA SER A 56 -4.96 11.73 7.82
C SER A 56 -5.93 11.44 8.96
N THR A 57 -6.76 10.42 8.79
CA THR A 57 -7.60 9.90 9.86
C THR A 57 -7.51 8.38 9.90
N VAL A 58 -7.36 7.86 11.12
CA VAL A 58 -7.52 6.43 11.40
C VAL A 58 -8.83 6.28 12.17
N LEU A 59 -9.80 5.66 11.52
CA LEU A 59 -11.10 5.36 12.12
C LEU A 59 -11.01 3.96 12.74
N ARG A 60 -11.08 3.90 14.08
CA ARG A 60 -11.28 2.65 14.81
C ARG A 60 -12.75 2.48 15.02
N TYR A 61 -13.32 1.47 14.43
CA TYR A 61 -14.75 1.20 14.45
C TYR A 61 -15.03 -0.22 14.91
N GLY A 62 -16.23 -0.41 15.48
CA GLY A 62 -16.66 -1.72 15.89
C GLY A 62 -18.17 -1.82 15.96
N VAL A 63 -18.64 -3.06 15.87
CA VAL A 63 -20.06 -3.41 16.12
C VAL A 63 -20.06 -4.44 17.25
N ASN A 64 -20.74 -4.08 18.32
CA ASN A 64 -20.89 -4.92 19.52
C ASN A 64 -21.88 -6.07 19.29
N ALA A 65 -21.90 -7.05 20.20
CA ALA A 65 -22.82 -8.19 20.14
C ALA A 65 -24.31 -7.78 20.15
N ASP A 66 -24.63 -6.60 20.71
CA ASP A 66 -25.99 -6.05 20.70
C ASP A 66 -26.29 -5.24 19.41
N GLY A 67 -25.32 -5.09 18.51
CA GLY A 67 -25.39 -4.32 17.27
C GLY A 67 -25.05 -2.84 17.41
N SER A 68 -24.71 -2.36 18.61
CA SER A 68 -24.34 -0.95 18.82
C SER A 68 -23.02 -0.62 18.12
N PHE A 69 -22.90 0.63 17.65
CA PHE A 69 -21.72 1.11 16.95
C PHE A 69 -20.73 1.79 17.88
N GLU A 70 -19.46 1.46 17.73
CA GLU A 70 -18.34 2.18 18.36
C GLU A 70 -17.50 2.86 17.31
N LEU A 71 -17.08 4.11 17.57
CA LEU A 71 -16.22 4.87 16.68
C LEU A 71 -15.28 5.76 17.48
N ASN A 72 -13.98 5.56 17.26
CA ASN A 72 -12.92 6.46 17.73
C ASN A 72 -12.12 6.96 16.52
N LYS A 73 -11.82 8.24 16.48
CA LYS A 73 -11.15 8.91 15.37
C LYS A 73 -9.79 9.40 15.82
N SER A 74 -8.72 8.92 15.21
CA SER A 74 -7.39 9.53 15.32
C SER A 74 -7.20 10.47 14.16
N MET A 75 -6.98 11.74 14.47
CA MET A 75 -6.70 12.78 13.50
C MET A 75 -5.22 13.09 13.51
N VAL A 76 -4.59 13.13 12.34
CA VAL A 76 -3.19 13.49 12.18
C VAL A 76 -3.06 14.62 11.17
N TRP A 77 -2.39 15.68 11.60
CA TRP A 77 -2.04 16.82 10.75
C TRP A 77 -0.53 16.84 10.56
N PRO A 78 -0.01 16.32 9.45
CA PRO A 78 1.45 16.22 9.24
C PRO A 78 2.19 17.55 9.32
N MET A 79 1.51 18.64 8.92
CA MET A 79 2.11 19.98 8.88
C MET A 79 1.95 20.77 10.18
N LEU A 80 1.24 20.26 11.16
CA LEU A 80 1.24 20.77 12.52
C LEU A 80 2.34 20.05 13.31
N ARG A 81 3.55 20.55 13.18
CA ARG A 81 4.78 19.89 13.67
C ARG A 81 4.91 19.99 15.19
N THR A 82 5.29 18.90 15.83
CA THR A 82 5.47 18.82 17.28
C THR A 82 6.94 18.85 17.68
N ILE A 83 7.21 19.11 18.95
CA ILE A 83 8.55 19.07 19.55
C ILE A 83 8.67 17.78 20.39
N PRO A 84 9.75 16.98 20.21
CA PRO A 84 10.90 17.20 19.32
C PRO A 84 10.51 17.06 17.84
N ASN A 85 11.08 17.93 16.99
CA ASN A 85 10.81 17.91 15.56
C ASN A 85 11.62 16.79 14.87
N ASN A 86 11.20 15.57 15.08
CA ASN A 86 11.81 14.34 14.54
C ASN A 86 10.92 13.66 13.50
N THR A 87 11.23 12.43 13.11
CA THR A 87 10.49 11.65 12.11
C THR A 87 9.04 11.34 12.49
N HIS A 88 8.66 11.50 13.75
CA HIS A 88 7.31 11.27 14.29
C HIS A 88 6.60 12.57 14.69
N ALA A 89 7.13 13.72 14.31
CA ALA A 89 6.70 15.02 14.80
C ALA A 89 5.41 15.58 14.19
N SER A 90 4.45 14.77 13.83
CA SER A 90 3.12 15.22 13.38
C SER A 90 2.16 15.32 14.55
N LEU A 91 1.33 16.38 14.60
CA LEU A 91 0.30 16.47 15.60
C LEU A 91 -0.75 15.38 15.38
N MET A 92 -0.87 14.50 16.33
CA MET A 92 -1.89 13.47 16.38
C MET A 92 -2.80 13.69 17.58
N ARG A 93 -4.12 13.58 17.38
CA ARG A 93 -5.08 13.62 18.46
C ARG A 93 -6.22 12.65 18.24
N ARG A 94 -6.60 11.93 19.31
CA ARG A 94 -7.76 11.05 19.34
C ARG A 94 -8.99 11.80 19.79
N PHE A 95 -10.10 11.56 19.11
CA PHE A 95 -11.42 12.13 19.42
C PHE A 95 -12.41 11.00 19.64
N ALA A 96 -12.96 10.93 20.84
CA ALA A 96 -14.13 10.10 21.15
C ALA A 96 -15.46 10.86 20.89
N TRP A 97 -15.38 12.15 20.53
CA TRP A 97 -16.54 12.97 20.23
C TRP A 97 -17.27 12.49 18.97
N ASN A 98 -18.58 12.26 19.10
CA ASN A 98 -19.47 11.94 17.99
C ASN A 98 -20.62 12.92 17.99
N ALA A 99 -20.96 13.50 16.85
CA ALA A 99 -22.06 14.48 16.75
C ALA A 99 -23.42 13.87 17.13
N THR A 100 -23.61 12.58 16.89
CA THR A 100 -24.82 11.84 17.24
C THR A 100 -25.13 11.82 18.73
N ASP A 101 -24.12 11.91 19.59
CA ASP A 101 -24.31 11.92 21.05
C ASP A 101 -25.04 13.19 21.53
N MET A 102 -25.03 14.22 20.71
CA MET A 102 -25.66 15.54 21.01
C MET A 102 -27.03 15.71 20.36
N VAL A 103 -27.39 14.84 19.41
CA VAL A 103 -28.68 14.92 18.70
C VAL A 103 -29.79 14.27 19.52
N SER A 104 -30.96 14.91 19.60
CA SER A 104 -32.14 14.34 20.23
C SER A 104 -33.28 14.11 19.24
N VAL A 105 -34.06 13.06 19.51
CA VAL A 105 -35.30 12.76 18.81
C VAL A 105 -36.39 12.59 19.82
N ASN A 106 -37.47 13.39 19.67
CA ASN A 106 -38.60 13.47 20.62
C ASN A 106 -38.10 13.74 22.07
N GLY A 107 -37.05 14.59 22.21
CA GLY A 107 -36.48 14.98 23.51
C GLY A 107 -35.59 13.91 24.17
N GLN A 108 -35.21 12.87 23.44
CA GLN A 108 -34.30 11.84 23.93
C GLN A 108 -33.05 11.75 23.01
N SER A 109 -31.86 11.55 23.60
CA SER A 109 -30.65 11.36 22.81
C SER A 109 -30.79 10.17 21.86
N LEU A 110 -30.04 10.21 20.72
CA LEU A 110 -29.96 9.10 19.80
C LEU A 110 -29.25 7.92 20.49
N SER A 111 -30.04 7.11 21.18
CA SER A 111 -29.60 5.85 21.81
C SER A 111 -30.24 4.67 21.10
N GLY A 112 -29.63 3.48 21.24
CA GLY A 112 -30.19 2.28 20.63
C GLY A 112 -29.91 2.16 19.14
N GLU A 113 -28.82 2.77 18.66
CA GLU A 113 -28.27 2.54 17.31
C GLU A 113 -27.93 1.06 17.10
N LYS A 114 -28.41 0.50 16.01
CA LYS A 114 -28.10 -0.86 15.54
C LYS A 114 -27.54 -0.76 14.12
N VAL A 115 -26.28 -1.15 13.94
CA VAL A 115 -25.66 -1.14 12.63
C VAL A 115 -26.27 -2.22 11.75
N ASN A 116 -26.67 -1.85 10.54
CA ASN A 116 -27.17 -2.75 9.52
C ASN A 116 -26.09 -3.08 8.51
N LYS A 117 -25.27 -2.07 8.13
CA LYS A 117 -24.29 -2.20 7.07
C LYS A 117 -23.16 -1.19 7.21
N ILE A 118 -21.93 -1.63 6.95
CA ILE A 118 -20.76 -0.76 6.78
C ILE A 118 -20.26 -0.94 5.35
N THR A 119 -19.97 0.16 4.65
CA THR A 119 -19.43 0.16 3.28
C THR A 119 -18.15 0.97 3.22
N LEU A 120 -17.13 0.43 2.53
CA LEU A 120 -15.84 1.05 2.29
C LEU A 120 -15.61 1.21 0.78
N ASP A 121 -15.24 2.42 0.35
CA ASP A 121 -14.94 2.76 -1.05
C ASP A 121 -14.03 4.02 -1.15
N GLY A 122 -13.07 4.16 -0.24
CA GLY A 122 -12.26 5.36 -0.06
C GLY A 122 -12.92 6.40 0.85
N LYS A 123 -14.09 6.12 1.35
CA LYS A 123 -14.79 6.71 2.49
C LYS A 123 -15.44 5.60 3.29
N MET A 124 -15.90 5.89 4.50
CA MET A 124 -16.68 4.96 5.31
C MET A 124 -18.14 5.39 5.35
N THR A 125 -19.05 4.50 4.98
CA THR A 125 -20.49 4.69 5.13
C THR A 125 -21.04 3.67 6.12
N VAL A 126 -21.77 4.14 7.12
CA VAL A 126 -22.43 3.30 8.14
C VAL A 126 -23.93 3.56 8.08
N GLU A 127 -24.70 2.51 7.87
CA GLU A 127 -26.17 2.52 7.83
C GLU A 127 -26.69 1.81 9.07
N SER A 128 -27.53 2.49 9.85
CA SER A 128 -28.02 2.01 11.13
C SER A 128 -29.52 2.25 11.29
N THR A 129 -30.17 1.41 12.06
CA THR A 129 -31.53 1.64 12.57
C THR A 129 -31.45 2.19 13.98
N ILE A 130 -32.25 3.19 14.27
CA ILE A 130 -32.38 3.79 15.60
C ILE A 130 -33.72 3.37 16.20
N GLY A 131 -33.66 2.59 17.28
CA GLY A 131 -34.84 2.24 18.06
C GLY A 131 -35.27 3.42 18.93
N LEU A 132 -36.48 3.89 18.74
CA LEU A 132 -37.05 5.02 19.48
C LEU A 132 -38.24 4.57 20.34
N PRO A 133 -38.56 5.25 21.46
CA PRO A 133 -39.73 4.93 22.27
C PRO A 133 -41.05 5.04 21.48
N ARG A 134 -42.08 4.30 21.95
CA ARG A 134 -43.43 4.28 21.38
C ARG A 134 -43.49 3.76 19.93
N ASN A 135 -42.65 2.78 19.59
CA ASN A 135 -42.57 2.17 18.25
C ASN A 135 -42.26 3.17 17.11
N ALA A 136 -41.60 4.27 17.44
CA ALA A 136 -41.04 5.15 16.44
C ALA A 136 -39.70 4.53 15.93
N GLU A 137 -39.42 4.71 14.66
CA GLU A 137 -38.20 4.17 14.02
C GLU A 137 -37.57 5.25 13.15
N ALA A 138 -36.26 5.27 13.13
CA ALA A 138 -35.49 6.12 12.23
C ALA A 138 -34.28 5.33 11.67
N GLU A 139 -33.86 5.69 10.47
CA GLU A 139 -32.61 5.26 9.88
C GLU A 139 -31.59 6.39 9.96
N LEU A 140 -30.35 6.04 10.28
CA LEU A 140 -29.21 6.95 10.28
C LEU A 140 -28.16 6.46 9.28
N THR A 141 -27.83 7.30 8.31
CA THR A 141 -26.66 7.10 7.46
C THR A 141 -25.56 8.07 7.85
N ARG A 142 -24.37 7.56 8.06
CA ARG A 142 -23.16 8.30 8.43
C ARG A 142 -22.11 8.10 7.35
N ILE A 143 -21.58 9.19 6.77
CA ILE A 143 -20.52 9.14 5.74
C ILE A 143 -19.33 9.92 6.28
N ILE A 144 -18.18 9.24 6.47
CA ILE A 144 -16.95 9.81 7.05
C ILE A 144 -15.85 9.80 6.01
N PHE A 145 -15.17 10.94 5.81
CA PHE A 145 -14.12 11.09 4.83
C PHE A 145 -13.16 12.24 5.16
N PRO A 146 -11.85 12.11 4.82
CA PRO A 146 -10.93 13.24 4.85
C PRO A 146 -11.17 14.14 3.64
N ALA A 147 -11.03 15.47 3.82
CA ALA A 147 -10.97 16.41 2.71
C ALA A 147 -9.76 16.13 1.82
N VAL A 148 -9.90 16.38 0.52
CA VAL A 148 -8.82 16.16 -0.45
C VAL A 148 -7.65 17.12 -0.21
N ALA A 149 -7.93 18.43 -0.03
CA ALA A 149 -6.92 19.47 0.04
C ALA A 149 -7.02 20.37 1.29
N LYS A 150 -7.90 20.06 2.24
CA LYS A 150 -8.10 20.82 3.47
C LYS A 150 -7.61 20.06 4.69
N PRO A 151 -7.19 20.73 5.77
CA PRO A 151 -6.79 20.09 7.02
C PRO A 151 -8.00 19.66 7.87
N ALA A 152 -8.97 18.98 7.24
CA ALA A 152 -10.27 18.67 7.82
C ALA A 152 -10.73 17.23 7.52
N VAL A 153 -11.42 16.61 8.47
CA VAL A 153 -12.23 15.42 8.27
C VAL A 153 -13.69 15.80 8.47
N TYR A 154 -14.53 15.34 7.58
CA TYR A 154 -15.95 15.62 7.56
C TYR A 154 -16.77 14.35 7.78
N GLU A 155 -17.93 14.56 8.40
CA GLU A 155 -18.97 13.57 8.57
C GLU A 155 -20.30 14.16 8.08
N LYS A 156 -20.97 13.45 7.17
CA LYS A 156 -22.34 13.75 6.74
C LYS A 156 -23.29 12.78 7.41
N TYR A 157 -24.33 13.29 7.99
CA TYR A 157 -25.39 12.52 8.62
C TYR A 157 -26.71 12.74 7.89
N ILE A 158 -27.45 11.66 7.65
CA ILE A 158 -28.79 11.67 7.08
C ILE A 158 -29.67 10.88 8.05
N LEU A 159 -30.54 11.56 8.74
CA LEU A 159 -31.53 10.96 9.64
C LEU A 159 -32.90 10.94 8.93
N ARG A 160 -33.44 9.76 8.71
CA ARG A 160 -34.69 9.53 8.02
C ARG A 160 -35.74 8.98 8.97
N ASN A 161 -36.93 9.56 8.96
CA ASN A 161 -38.10 9.01 9.68
C ASN A 161 -38.68 7.82 8.90
N THR A 162 -38.48 6.60 9.37
CA THR A 162 -39.05 5.37 8.78
C THR A 162 -40.34 4.91 9.44
N GLY A 163 -40.72 5.55 10.56
CA GLY A 163 -41.96 5.28 11.26
C GLY A 163 -43.18 5.88 10.58
N SER A 164 -44.37 5.70 11.21
CA SER A 164 -45.63 6.20 10.73
C SER A 164 -46.09 7.54 11.38
N SER A 165 -45.37 8.04 12.36
CA SER A 165 -45.66 9.26 13.10
C SER A 165 -44.53 10.29 12.94
N PRO A 166 -44.85 11.59 13.01
CA PRO A 166 -43.84 12.65 12.98
C PRO A 166 -42.81 12.51 14.11
N LEU A 167 -41.54 12.83 13.83
CA LEU A 167 -40.45 12.89 14.79
C LEU A 167 -39.98 14.34 14.95
N THR A 168 -39.85 14.81 16.18
CA THR A 168 -39.17 16.07 16.45
C THR A 168 -37.69 15.81 16.64
N VAL A 169 -36.85 16.28 15.70
CA VAL A 169 -35.41 16.14 15.74
C VAL A 169 -34.78 17.46 16.11
N GLU A 170 -33.88 17.44 17.07
CA GLU A 170 -33.08 18.59 17.48
C GLU A 170 -31.60 18.28 17.27
N VAL A 171 -30.98 19.03 16.38
CA VAL A 171 -29.53 19.07 16.14
C VAL A 171 -29.00 20.34 16.76
N PRO A 172 -28.30 20.29 17.90
CA PRO A 172 -27.85 21.50 18.57
C PRO A 172 -26.69 22.19 17.86
N GLU A 173 -26.53 23.48 18.05
CA GLU A 173 -25.32 24.17 17.76
C GLU A 173 -24.22 23.68 18.72
N SER A 174 -23.11 23.22 18.17
CA SER A 174 -21.96 22.73 18.95
C SER A 174 -20.66 23.10 18.27
N ARG A 175 -19.77 23.70 19.04
CA ARG A 175 -18.44 24.03 18.60
C ARG A 175 -17.47 24.01 19.78
N ALA A 176 -16.47 23.15 19.71
CA ALA A 176 -15.40 23.04 20.68
C ALA A 176 -14.07 23.45 20.05
N VAL A 177 -13.28 24.23 20.79
CA VAL A 177 -11.96 24.68 20.36
C VAL A 177 -10.93 24.21 21.38
N ILE A 178 -9.87 23.58 20.89
CA ILE A 178 -8.74 23.14 21.67
C ILE A 178 -7.50 23.85 21.15
N ASN A 179 -6.82 24.60 21.99
CA ASN A 179 -5.49 25.15 21.69
C ASN A 179 -4.44 24.23 22.29
N THR A 180 -3.46 23.82 21.49
CA THR A 180 -2.35 22.99 21.99
C THR A 180 -1.36 23.85 22.78
N ASP A 181 -0.56 23.19 23.59
CA ASP A 181 0.53 23.80 24.32
C ASP A 181 1.56 24.42 23.34
N PRO A 182 1.82 25.74 23.40
CA PRO A 182 2.74 26.39 22.48
C PRO A 182 4.19 25.89 22.59
N GLU A 183 4.60 25.35 23.75
CA GLU A 183 5.94 24.80 23.96
C GLU A 183 6.13 23.44 23.26
N LYS A 184 5.03 22.79 22.85
CA LYS A 184 5.04 21.49 22.17
C LYS A 184 4.87 21.59 20.66
N GLY A 185 4.63 22.76 20.12
CA GLY A 185 4.48 22.99 18.69
C GLY A 185 5.66 23.74 18.11
N VAL A 186 6.17 23.29 16.96
CA VAL A 186 7.26 23.97 16.23
C VAL A 186 6.86 25.38 15.82
N ASP A 187 5.61 25.55 15.39
CA ASP A 187 5.03 26.86 15.04
C ASP A 187 4.20 27.47 16.20
N GLY A 188 4.47 27.07 17.44
CA GLY A 188 3.73 27.48 18.63
C GLY A 188 2.42 26.71 18.83
N SER A 189 1.38 27.37 19.37
CA SER A 189 0.10 26.72 19.61
C SER A 189 -0.67 26.45 18.31
N TYR A 190 -1.30 25.27 18.22
CA TYR A 190 -2.21 24.89 17.14
C TYR A 190 -3.65 24.93 17.65
N LYS A 191 -4.57 25.32 16.78
CA LYS A 191 -6.00 25.35 17.09
C LYS A 191 -6.72 24.19 16.41
N LEU A 192 -7.36 23.34 17.21
CA LEU A 192 -8.21 22.24 16.72
C LEU A 192 -9.66 22.61 16.99
N VAL A 193 -10.50 22.44 15.99
CA VAL A 193 -11.93 22.76 16.08
C VAL A 193 -12.74 21.51 15.73
N SER A 194 -13.71 21.17 16.59
CA SER A 194 -14.77 20.21 16.29
C SER A 194 -16.12 20.90 16.37
N GLU A 195 -16.94 20.77 15.34
CA GLU A 195 -18.20 21.49 15.25
C GLU A 195 -19.31 20.71 14.54
N ILE A 196 -20.56 20.98 14.92
CA ILE A 196 -21.75 20.54 14.20
C ILE A 196 -22.18 21.67 13.26
N ILE A 197 -22.51 21.32 12.02
CA ILE A 197 -22.93 22.22 10.96
C ILE A 197 -24.34 21.84 10.54
N GLY A 198 -25.23 22.82 10.42
CA GLY A 198 -26.62 22.59 10.10
C GLY A 198 -27.49 22.33 11.34
N ALA A 199 -27.18 23.01 12.46
CA ALA A 199 -28.01 23.00 13.65
C ALA A 199 -29.47 23.41 13.32
N ALA A 200 -30.43 22.62 13.77
CA ALA A 200 -31.85 22.82 13.49
C ALA A 200 -32.75 22.05 14.46
N THR A 201 -33.92 22.60 14.72
CA THR A 201 -35.04 21.83 15.28
C THR A 201 -36.08 21.66 14.19
N LYS A 202 -36.36 20.41 13.81
CA LYS A 202 -37.29 20.10 12.70
C LYS A 202 -38.22 18.96 13.06
N GLN A 203 -39.51 19.12 12.71
CA GLN A 203 -40.45 18.01 12.72
C GLN A 203 -40.38 17.28 11.39
N LEU A 204 -39.90 16.01 11.42
CA LEU A 204 -39.83 15.14 10.27
C LEU A 204 -41.12 14.35 10.12
N GLN A 205 -41.82 14.53 9.02
CA GLN A 205 -42.96 13.68 8.66
C GLN A 205 -42.47 12.27 8.28
N PRO A 206 -43.31 11.26 8.26
CA PRO A 206 -42.97 9.94 7.74
C PRO A 206 -42.30 10.03 6.37
N LYS A 207 -41.11 9.36 6.20
CA LYS A 207 -40.25 9.34 5.02
C LYS A 207 -39.42 10.60 4.77
N GLU A 208 -39.58 11.67 5.54
CA GLU A 208 -38.71 12.85 5.45
C GLU A 208 -37.33 12.61 6.05
N GLU A 209 -36.37 13.41 5.59
CA GLU A 209 -34.95 13.36 6.00
C GLU A 209 -34.52 14.73 6.57
N LEU A 210 -33.60 14.66 7.53
CA LEU A 210 -32.78 15.76 7.98
C LEU A 210 -31.35 15.47 7.72
N VAL A 211 -30.63 16.40 7.06
CA VAL A 211 -29.19 16.32 6.83
C VAL A 211 -28.49 17.33 7.74
N PHE A 212 -27.45 16.87 8.42
CA PHE A 212 -26.52 17.71 9.17
C PHE A 212 -25.12 17.17 9.04
N TYR A 213 -24.13 17.91 9.52
CA TYR A 213 -22.73 17.54 9.32
C TYR A 213 -21.91 17.75 10.59
N ALA A 214 -20.74 17.15 10.62
CA ALA A 214 -19.70 17.43 11.58
C ALA A 214 -18.38 17.66 10.88
N ALA A 215 -17.52 18.49 11.46
CA ALA A 215 -16.16 18.75 10.99
C ALA A 215 -15.17 18.71 12.13
N ILE A 216 -13.99 18.14 11.88
CA ILE A 216 -12.82 18.23 12.76
C ILE A 216 -11.69 18.83 11.94
N THR A 217 -11.19 20.00 12.35
CA THR A 217 -10.17 20.77 11.59
C THR A 217 -9.00 21.16 12.48
N GLY A 218 -7.83 21.35 11.87
CA GLY A 218 -6.62 21.78 12.56
C GLY A 218 -5.96 22.96 11.85
N TYR A 219 -5.49 23.95 12.61
CA TYR A 219 -4.90 25.19 12.08
C TYR A 219 -3.62 25.57 12.81
N LYS A 220 -2.70 26.18 12.08
CA LYS A 220 -1.62 26.96 12.67
C LYS A 220 -2.15 28.24 13.29
N ASN A 221 -1.40 28.80 14.24
CA ASN A 221 -1.78 30.08 14.84
C ASN A 221 -1.82 31.18 13.77
N GLY A 222 -2.93 31.94 13.76
CA GLY A 222 -3.16 33.03 12.80
C GLY A 222 -3.70 32.60 11.44
N GLU A 223 -3.85 31.30 11.15
CA GLU A 223 -4.54 30.85 9.95
C GLU A 223 -6.05 31.15 10.02
N ALA A 224 -6.62 31.54 8.88
CA ALA A 224 -8.05 31.77 8.77
C ALA A 224 -8.81 30.44 8.85
N GLU A 225 -9.88 30.41 9.62
CA GLU A 225 -10.73 29.23 9.71
C GLU A 225 -11.44 28.96 8.38
N LEU A 226 -11.58 27.67 8.07
CA LEU A 226 -12.36 27.21 6.93
C LEU A 226 -13.84 27.55 7.12
N LYS A 227 -14.51 27.83 6.02
CA LYS A 227 -15.96 27.79 5.94
C LYS A 227 -16.32 26.45 5.28
N PRO A 228 -16.74 25.44 6.05
CA PRO A 228 -16.97 24.11 5.51
C PRO A 228 -18.14 24.11 4.52
N ASP A 229 -17.90 23.55 3.34
CA ASP A 229 -18.91 23.13 2.38
C ASP A 229 -18.79 21.62 2.22
N VAL A 230 -19.44 20.89 3.12
CA VAL A 230 -19.23 19.43 3.25
C VAL A 230 -19.71 18.67 2.01
N GLU A 231 -20.74 19.16 1.32
CA GLU A 231 -21.23 18.53 0.07
C GLU A 231 -20.19 18.66 -1.05
N LYS A 232 -19.58 19.82 -1.18
CA LYS A 232 -18.50 20.03 -2.15
C LYS A 232 -17.28 19.17 -1.83
N GLU A 233 -16.85 19.12 -0.57
CA GLU A 233 -15.71 18.30 -0.13
C GLU A 233 -15.99 16.79 -0.35
N LEU A 234 -17.23 16.34 -0.12
CA LEU A 234 -17.63 14.96 -0.42
C LEU A 234 -17.59 14.68 -1.93
N GLN A 235 -18.00 15.63 -2.74
CA GLN A 235 -17.95 15.49 -4.20
C GLN A 235 -16.49 15.44 -4.70
N GLU A 236 -15.61 16.31 -4.20
CA GLU A 236 -14.17 16.27 -4.52
C GLU A 236 -13.53 14.94 -4.10
N ARG A 237 -13.89 14.40 -2.92
CA ARG A 237 -13.43 13.07 -2.49
C ARG A 237 -13.90 11.96 -3.42
N LYS A 238 -15.17 11.96 -3.81
CA LYS A 238 -15.71 10.99 -4.79
C LYS A 238 -15.00 11.06 -6.13
N GLU A 239 -14.73 12.25 -6.63
CA GLU A 239 -14.02 12.47 -7.90
C GLU A 239 -12.58 11.95 -7.84
N LEU A 240 -11.86 12.20 -6.74
CA LEU A 240 -10.52 11.67 -6.52
C LEU A 240 -10.52 10.13 -6.56
N ILE A 241 -11.43 9.50 -5.81
CA ILE A 241 -11.55 8.05 -5.76
C ILE A 241 -11.95 7.48 -7.14
N ALA A 242 -12.91 8.10 -7.82
CA ALA A 242 -13.28 7.70 -9.18
C ALA A 242 -12.10 7.82 -10.16
N GLY A 243 -11.21 8.80 -9.98
CA GLY A 243 -9.97 8.92 -10.74
C GLY A 243 -9.07 7.68 -10.56
N PHE A 244 -8.92 7.17 -9.35
CA PHE A 244 -8.14 5.95 -9.09
C PHE A 244 -8.82 4.70 -9.65
N TRP A 245 -10.14 4.58 -9.56
CA TRP A 245 -10.90 3.48 -10.14
C TRP A 245 -10.78 3.45 -11.68
N ASN A 246 -10.78 4.61 -12.32
CA ASN A 246 -10.82 4.77 -13.76
C ASN A 246 -9.45 4.80 -14.45
N ASN A 247 -8.34 4.78 -13.71
CA ASN A 247 -6.97 4.66 -14.22
C ASN A 247 -6.37 3.32 -13.81
N LEU A 248 -5.46 2.79 -14.64
CA LEU A 248 -4.75 1.53 -14.40
C LEU A 248 -5.71 0.41 -13.94
N ILE A 249 -6.64 0.04 -14.82
CA ILE A 249 -7.74 -0.89 -14.52
C ILE A 249 -7.29 -2.32 -14.80
N LEU A 250 -7.39 -3.19 -13.81
CA LEU A 250 -7.18 -4.62 -13.96
C LEU A 250 -8.52 -5.31 -14.25
N GLU A 251 -8.56 -6.08 -15.32
CA GLU A 251 -9.71 -6.92 -15.68
C GLU A 251 -9.25 -8.37 -15.79
N THR A 252 -9.65 -9.17 -14.84
CA THR A 252 -9.44 -10.64 -14.81
C THR A 252 -10.76 -11.34 -14.48
N PRO A 253 -10.86 -12.67 -14.66
CA PRO A 253 -12.02 -13.43 -14.19
C PRO A 253 -12.19 -13.44 -12.67
N ASP A 254 -11.21 -12.98 -11.89
CA ASP A 254 -11.25 -12.98 -10.43
C ASP A 254 -11.62 -11.58 -9.88
N PRO A 255 -12.85 -11.39 -9.40
CA PRO A 255 -13.30 -10.09 -8.90
C PRO A 255 -12.58 -9.66 -7.63
N VAL A 256 -12.08 -10.60 -6.80
CA VAL A 256 -11.36 -10.26 -5.57
C VAL A 256 -10.02 -9.63 -5.89
N VAL A 257 -9.27 -10.20 -6.83
CA VAL A 257 -7.98 -9.64 -7.28
C VAL A 257 -8.17 -8.28 -7.95
N ASN A 258 -9.20 -8.13 -8.80
CA ASN A 258 -9.52 -6.86 -9.45
C ASN A 258 -9.84 -5.76 -8.43
N THR A 259 -10.68 -6.08 -7.44
CA THR A 259 -11.12 -5.12 -6.41
C THR A 259 -9.98 -4.81 -5.44
N MET A 260 -9.21 -5.80 -5.00
CA MET A 260 -8.04 -5.56 -4.13
C MET A 260 -7.01 -4.63 -4.82
N PHE A 261 -6.78 -4.81 -6.13
CA PHE A 261 -5.92 -3.90 -6.90
C PHE A 261 -6.47 -2.47 -6.93
N ALA A 262 -7.79 -2.30 -7.05
CA ALA A 262 -8.41 -0.99 -7.02
C ALA A 262 -8.25 -0.31 -5.64
N PHE A 263 -8.44 -1.05 -4.54
CA PHE A 263 -8.19 -0.54 -3.19
C PHE A 263 -6.71 -0.23 -2.94
N ALA A 264 -5.80 -1.07 -3.44
CA ALA A 264 -4.36 -0.80 -3.34
C ALA A 264 -3.95 0.51 -4.04
N LYS A 265 -4.59 0.87 -5.15
CA LYS A 265 -4.37 2.18 -5.81
C LYS A 265 -4.82 3.35 -4.94
N ILE A 266 -5.97 3.22 -4.25
CA ILE A 266 -6.46 4.26 -3.35
C ILE A 266 -5.44 4.47 -2.23
N ARG A 267 -5.11 3.41 -1.48
CA ARG A 267 -4.22 3.55 -0.32
C ARG A 267 -2.82 3.96 -0.72
N GLY A 268 -2.27 3.40 -1.80
CA GLY A 268 -0.95 3.77 -2.33
C GLY A 268 -0.86 5.23 -2.80
N ALA A 269 -1.99 5.83 -3.23
CA ALA A 269 -2.07 7.23 -3.64
C ALA A 269 -2.38 8.20 -2.49
N GLU A 270 -2.70 7.70 -1.31
CA GLU A 270 -2.88 8.46 -0.08
C GLU A 270 -1.54 8.68 0.66
N SER A 271 -1.58 9.35 1.81
CA SER A 271 -0.39 9.70 2.60
C SER A 271 0.64 10.57 1.86
N ILE A 272 0.21 11.27 0.82
CA ILE A 272 1.00 12.31 0.15
C ILE A 272 0.57 13.66 0.73
N TYR A 273 1.52 14.39 1.31
CA TYR A 273 1.22 15.62 2.02
C TYR A 273 1.86 16.83 1.35
N ASP A 274 1.10 17.95 1.31
CA ASP A 274 1.54 19.26 0.86
C ASP A 274 2.36 19.91 1.99
N THR A 275 3.68 19.86 1.86
CA THR A 275 4.65 20.31 2.85
C THR A 275 5.39 21.55 2.40
N LYS A 276 6.13 22.22 3.30
CA LYS A 276 7.06 23.30 2.92
C LYS A 276 8.17 22.81 1.96
N GLY A 277 8.51 21.52 2.01
CA GLY A 277 9.47 20.87 1.12
C GLY A 277 8.85 20.34 -0.19
N GLY A 278 7.60 20.67 -0.50
CA GLY A 278 6.85 20.14 -1.62
C GLY A 278 6.02 18.91 -1.24
N LEU A 279 5.48 18.20 -2.24
CA LEU A 279 4.72 16.99 -2.00
C LEU A 279 5.62 15.88 -1.48
N MET A 280 5.27 15.29 -0.35
CA MET A 280 6.02 14.22 0.30
C MET A 280 5.09 13.09 0.74
N HIS A 281 5.49 11.85 0.46
CA HIS A 281 4.77 10.66 0.84
C HIS A 281 5.28 10.15 2.20
N GLY A 282 4.52 10.37 3.27
CA GLY A 282 4.77 9.77 4.58
C GLY A 282 3.95 8.49 4.72
N PRO A 283 4.53 7.35 5.11
CA PRO A 283 3.86 6.05 5.01
C PRO A 283 2.52 5.93 5.74
N GLY A 284 2.32 6.66 6.84
CA GLY A 284 1.05 6.65 7.58
C GLY A 284 1.08 5.92 8.92
N GLY A 285 0.01 5.22 9.27
CA GLY A 285 -0.07 4.34 10.44
C GLY A 285 -0.08 5.04 11.79
N GLU A 286 -0.63 6.24 11.90
CA GLU A 286 -0.62 7.11 13.11
C GLU A 286 0.78 7.60 13.56
N SER A 287 1.87 7.22 12.88
CA SER A 287 3.23 7.52 13.37
C SER A 287 4.18 8.06 12.30
N TYR A 288 4.01 7.66 11.03
CA TYR A 288 5.02 7.83 10.00
C TYR A 288 4.66 8.87 8.94
N TYR A 289 4.14 10.02 9.36
CA TYR A 289 3.72 11.09 8.43
C TYR A 289 4.73 12.22 8.30
N ALA A 290 5.66 12.29 9.23
CA ALA A 290 6.53 13.44 9.41
C ALA A 290 7.83 13.33 8.60
N ALA A 291 8.06 12.22 7.91
CA ALA A 291 9.28 11.96 7.16
C ALA A 291 9.02 11.05 5.95
N ILE A 292 10.01 11.01 5.06
CA ILE A 292 10.12 10.02 3.99
C ILE A 292 11.23 9.02 4.34
N TRP A 293 11.03 7.74 4.00
CA TRP A 293 12.04 6.69 4.16
C TRP A 293 12.51 6.20 2.79
N ALA A 294 13.81 5.88 2.68
CA ALA A 294 14.41 5.46 1.40
C ALA A 294 13.74 4.21 0.83
N ASN A 295 13.50 3.19 1.66
CA ASN A 295 12.83 1.95 1.24
C ASN A 295 11.38 2.21 0.79
N ASP A 296 10.56 2.87 1.62
CA ASP A 296 9.16 3.14 1.28
C ASP A 296 9.02 3.90 -0.04
N GLN A 297 9.89 4.89 -0.26
CA GLN A 297 9.89 5.68 -1.48
C GLN A 297 10.45 4.88 -2.66
N ALA A 298 11.71 4.48 -2.57
CA ALA A 298 12.45 4.00 -3.73
C ALA A 298 12.14 2.55 -4.09
N GLU A 299 11.95 1.68 -3.10
CA GLU A 299 11.68 0.27 -3.37
C GLU A 299 10.20 -0.01 -3.61
N TYR A 300 9.29 0.66 -2.87
CA TYR A 300 7.90 0.23 -2.83
C TYR A 300 7.01 1.05 -3.74
N ILE A 301 6.82 2.35 -3.47
CA ILE A 301 5.74 3.11 -4.08
C ILE A 301 6.16 3.91 -5.32
N ASN A 302 7.33 4.58 -5.32
CA ASN A 302 7.69 5.49 -6.41
C ASN A 302 7.74 4.84 -7.79
N PRO A 303 8.27 3.61 -7.98
CA PRO A 303 8.21 2.94 -9.27
C PRO A 303 6.80 2.60 -9.77
N PHE A 304 5.80 2.62 -8.89
CA PHE A 304 4.39 2.35 -9.23
C PHE A 304 3.65 3.59 -9.74
N PHE A 305 3.93 4.78 -9.21
CA PHE A 305 3.19 6.01 -9.55
C PHE A 305 3.12 6.34 -11.05
N PRO A 306 4.16 6.15 -11.86
CA PRO A 306 4.06 6.39 -13.30
C PRO A 306 2.94 5.60 -13.97
N TYR A 307 2.74 4.33 -13.59
CA TYR A 307 1.70 3.48 -14.18
C TYR A 307 0.30 3.96 -13.81
N LEU A 308 0.10 4.43 -12.59
CA LEU A 308 -1.17 5.01 -12.13
C LEU A 308 -1.45 6.38 -12.78
N GLY A 309 -0.40 7.15 -13.08
CA GLY A 309 -0.51 8.48 -13.66
C GLY A 309 -1.10 9.53 -12.73
N TYR A 310 -1.02 9.32 -11.42
CA TYR A 310 -1.47 10.29 -10.44
C TYR A 310 -0.44 11.41 -10.26
N GLY A 311 -0.85 12.66 -10.56
CA GLY A 311 0.06 13.81 -10.58
C GLY A 311 0.76 14.06 -9.24
N ALA A 312 0.01 14.02 -8.12
CA ALA A 312 0.61 14.19 -6.79
C ALA A 312 1.56 13.02 -6.44
N GLY A 313 1.25 11.79 -6.89
CA GLY A 313 2.12 10.63 -6.71
C GLY A 313 3.46 10.80 -7.44
N ASN A 314 3.42 11.16 -8.72
CA ASN A 314 4.64 11.44 -9.49
C ASN A 314 5.41 12.64 -8.92
N GLY A 315 4.70 13.70 -8.50
CA GLY A 315 5.33 14.87 -7.87
C GLY A 315 6.03 14.52 -6.56
N SER A 316 5.41 13.71 -5.71
CA SER A 316 6.03 13.26 -4.44
C SER A 316 7.22 12.34 -4.70
N ALA A 317 7.16 11.46 -5.70
CA ALA A 317 8.25 10.57 -6.08
C ALA A 317 9.49 11.36 -6.52
N LEU A 318 9.32 12.26 -7.50
CA LEU A 318 10.41 13.12 -7.95
C LEU A 318 11.00 13.94 -6.81
N ASN A 319 10.13 14.54 -5.98
CA ASN A 319 10.55 15.37 -4.87
C ASN A 319 11.33 14.58 -3.80
N SER A 320 10.93 13.33 -3.51
CA SER A 320 11.67 12.48 -2.57
C SER A 320 13.10 12.22 -3.03
N PHE A 321 13.29 11.91 -4.32
CA PHE A 321 14.64 11.72 -4.87
C PHE A 321 15.48 13.01 -4.83
N LYS A 322 14.88 14.18 -5.08
CA LYS A 322 15.54 15.48 -4.92
C LYS A 322 16.00 15.71 -3.48
N HIS A 323 15.18 15.30 -2.50
CA HIS A 323 15.57 15.40 -1.10
C HIS A 323 16.75 14.50 -0.77
N PHE A 324 16.79 13.26 -1.24
CA PHE A 324 17.95 12.38 -1.07
C PHE A 324 19.20 12.91 -1.80
N ALA A 325 19.05 13.52 -2.99
CA ALA A 325 20.15 14.11 -3.74
C ALA A 325 20.90 15.22 -2.98
N ARG A 326 20.27 15.89 -2.01
CA ARG A 326 20.91 16.90 -1.17
C ARG A 326 22.05 16.34 -0.31
N PHE A 327 22.09 15.04 -0.11
CA PHE A 327 23.09 14.36 0.72
C PHE A 327 24.24 13.74 -0.10
N MET A 328 24.23 13.89 -1.42
CA MET A 328 25.39 13.55 -2.24
C MET A 328 26.60 14.37 -1.77
N ASN A 329 27.72 13.70 -1.56
CA ASN A 329 28.94 14.32 -1.06
C ASN A 329 30.16 13.78 -1.84
N PRO A 330 31.27 14.56 -1.91
CA PRO A 330 32.48 14.16 -2.66
C PRO A 330 33.20 12.95 -2.06
N GLU A 331 33.02 12.70 -0.78
CA GLU A 331 33.67 11.63 -0.02
C GLU A 331 32.94 10.29 -0.21
N TYR A 332 31.73 10.31 -0.77
CA TYR A 332 30.86 9.14 -0.88
C TYR A 332 30.55 8.52 0.48
N GLU A 333 30.21 9.37 1.46
CA GLU A 333 29.63 8.93 2.73
C GLU A 333 28.17 8.57 2.55
N LYS A 334 27.64 7.67 3.41
CA LYS A 334 26.28 7.19 3.33
C LYS A 334 25.23 8.30 3.37
N ILE A 335 24.16 8.16 2.60
CA ILE A 335 22.99 9.00 2.67
C ILE A 335 22.10 8.60 3.85
N PRO A 336 21.22 9.48 4.37
CA PRO A 336 20.33 9.15 5.47
C PRO A 336 19.26 8.15 5.02
N SER A 337 18.79 7.33 5.96
CA SER A 337 17.70 6.40 5.75
C SER A 337 16.32 7.08 5.70
N SER A 338 16.18 8.23 6.36
CA SER A 338 14.94 9.00 6.43
C SER A 338 15.22 10.49 6.52
N ILE A 339 14.34 11.30 5.93
CA ILE A 339 14.42 12.76 5.87
C ILE A 339 13.12 13.34 6.40
N ILE A 340 13.20 14.28 7.34
CA ILE A 340 12.03 14.96 7.90
C ILE A 340 11.38 15.86 6.84
N ALA A 341 10.07 15.80 6.73
CA ALA A 341 9.30 16.47 5.70
C ALA A 341 9.43 18.00 5.72
N GLU A 342 9.59 18.61 6.87
CA GLU A 342 9.73 20.08 7.01
C GLU A 342 10.98 20.47 7.79
N GLY A 343 12.12 19.97 7.41
CA GLY A 343 13.33 20.29 8.13
C GLY A 343 14.58 19.88 7.38
N ILE A 344 15.67 20.05 8.06
CA ILE A 344 16.99 19.59 7.64
C ILE A 344 17.43 18.35 8.42
N ASP A 345 16.63 17.97 9.42
CA ASP A 345 16.96 16.84 10.28
C ASP A 345 16.75 15.51 9.56
N VAL A 346 17.54 14.52 9.91
CA VAL A 346 17.61 13.23 9.29
C VAL A 346 17.68 12.14 10.34
N TRP A 347 17.27 10.94 9.95
CA TRP A 347 17.48 9.75 10.74
C TRP A 347 18.42 8.80 9.99
N GLY A 348 19.57 8.53 10.57
CA GLY A 348 20.60 7.64 10.01
C GLY A 348 20.35 6.16 10.30
N GLY A 349 19.32 5.83 11.07
CA GLY A 349 18.92 4.47 11.37
C GLY A 349 19.97 3.61 12.04
N ALA A 350 19.95 2.34 11.73
CA ALA A 350 20.86 1.32 12.25
C ALA A 350 22.16 1.19 11.44
N GLY A 351 22.66 2.26 10.87
CA GLY A 351 23.83 2.27 10.01
C GLY A 351 23.48 2.45 8.52
N ASP A 352 24.26 1.86 7.63
CA ASP A 352 23.92 1.76 6.21
C ASP A 352 22.99 0.57 5.99
N ARG A 353 21.77 0.84 5.57
CA ARG A 353 20.75 -0.18 5.27
C ARG A 353 20.76 -0.60 3.79
N GLY A 354 21.71 -0.12 2.99
CA GLY A 354 21.66 -0.21 1.54
C GLY A 354 20.88 0.92 0.90
N ASP A 355 20.68 2.04 1.60
CA ASP A 355 19.83 3.16 1.17
C ASP A 355 20.23 3.72 -0.20
N ALA A 356 21.54 3.78 -0.53
CA ALA A 356 22.00 4.19 -1.86
C ALA A 356 21.60 3.20 -2.96
N ALA A 357 21.63 1.89 -2.70
CA ALA A 357 21.17 0.88 -3.64
C ALA A 357 19.65 1.00 -3.87
N MET A 358 18.89 1.21 -2.79
CA MET A 358 17.43 1.46 -2.86
C MET A 358 17.11 2.67 -3.73
N VAL A 359 17.79 3.80 -3.46
CA VAL A 359 17.57 5.06 -4.20
C VAL A 359 17.95 4.92 -5.67
N ALA A 360 19.11 4.30 -5.99
CA ALA A 360 19.50 4.07 -7.39
C ALA A 360 18.49 3.18 -8.13
N TYR A 361 18.04 2.10 -7.49
CA TYR A 361 17.02 1.19 -8.01
C TYR A 361 15.69 1.93 -8.29
N GLY A 362 15.19 2.64 -7.30
CA GLY A 362 13.90 3.33 -7.41
C GLY A 362 13.92 4.48 -8.39
N ALA A 363 14.94 5.34 -8.34
CA ALA A 363 15.08 6.49 -9.21
C ALA A 363 15.22 6.10 -10.69
N SER A 364 16.03 5.07 -10.98
CA SER A 364 16.21 4.61 -12.36
C SER A 364 14.92 3.97 -12.93
N ARG A 365 14.22 3.14 -12.14
CA ARG A 365 12.94 2.54 -12.55
C ARG A 365 11.84 3.58 -12.71
N TYR A 366 11.75 4.53 -11.77
CA TYR A 366 10.81 5.64 -11.84
C TYR A 366 11.04 6.46 -13.11
N ALA A 367 12.28 6.92 -13.35
CA ALA A 367 12.61 7.75 -14.51
C ALA A 367 12.28 7.07 -15.84
N LEU A 368 12.62 5.78 -15.98
CA LEU A 368 12.27 4.99 -17.15
C LEU A 368 10.76 4.86 -17.35
N ALA A 369 10.03 4.45 -16.29
CA ALA A 369 8.58 4.26 -16.37
C ALA A 369 7.82 5.60 -16.54
N ARG A 370 8.34 6.69 -15.98
CA ARG A 370 7.78 8.03 -16.13
C ARG A 370 7.87 8.51 -17.57
N GLY A 371 8.99 8.21 -18.25
CA GLY A 371 9.19 8.54 -19.66
C GLY A 371 9.38 10.03 -19.93
N ASP A 372 9.61 10.83 -18.89
CA ASP A 372 9.90 12.27 -19.01
C ASP A 372 11.42 12.47 -19.03
N LYS A 373 11.91 13.01 -20.16
CA LYS A 373 13.35 13.19 -20.35
C LYS A 373 13.96 14.23 -19.41
N ALA A 374 13.23 15.29 -19.09
CA ALA A 374 13.74 16.34 -18.20
C ALA A 374 13.86 15.84 -16.76
N GLU A 375 12.84 15.13 -16.25
CA GLU A 375 12.90 14.46 -14.94
C GLU A 375 14.04 13.42 -14.91
N ALA A 376 14.23 12.67 -15.98
CA ALA A 376 15.29 11.67 -16.09
C ALA A 376 16.70 12.31 -16.07
N GLU A 377 16.90 13.44 -16.78
CA GLU A 377 18.14 14.22 -16.78
C GLU A 377 18.42 14.80 -15.37
N GLU A 378 17.38 15.25 -14.68
CA GLU A 378 17.48 15.78 -13.31
C GLU A 378 17.87 14.69 -12.29
N LEU A 379 17.35 13.47 -12.44
CA LEU A 379 17.64 12.35 -11.54
C LEU A 379 18.98 11.64 -11.83
N TRP A 380 19.51 11.79 -13.03
CA TRP A 380 20.73 11.07 -13.45
C TRP A 380 21.93 11.28 -12.51
N PRO A 381 22.26 12.51 -12.04
CA PRO A 381 23.37 12.69 -11.11
C PRO A 381 23.23 11.91 -9.80
N LEU A 382 22.01 11.81 -9.25
CA LEU A 382 21.74 11.00 -8.06
C LEU A 382 21.95 9.51 -8.34
N ILE A 383 21.45 9.03 -9.48
CA ILE A 383 21.63 7.62 -9.89
C ILE A 383 23.12 7.30 -10.02
N GLU A 384 23.89 8.14 -10.73
CA GLU A 384 25.34 7.94 -10.88
C GLU A 384 26.06 7.93 -9.52
N TRP A 385 25.72 8.89 -8.65
CA TRP A 385 26.34 8.97 -7.32
C TRP A 385 26.05 7.71 -6.49
N CYS A 386 24.80 7.26 -6.46
CA CYS A 386 24.41 6.08 -5.71
C CYS A 386 25.06 4.79 -6.28
N LEU A 387 25.18 4.67 -7.60
CA LEU A 387 25.87 3.55 -8.24
C LEU A 387 27.36 3.54 -7.89
N GLU A 388 28.02 4.69 -7.91
CA GLU A 388 29.44 4.82 -7.53
C GLU A 388 29.61 4.55 -6.03
N TYR A 389 28.70 5.02 -5.17
CA TYR A 389 28.70 4.68 -3.74
C TYR A 389 28.70 3.16 -3.54
N CYS A 390 27.77 2.44 -4.16
CA CYS A 390 27.68 1.00 -4.05
C CYS A 390 28.94 0.31 -4.61
N HIS A 391 29.51 0.82 -5.72
CA HIS A 391 30.73 0.29 -6.32
C HIS A 391 31.93 0.40 -5.37
N ARG A 392 32.08 1.54 -4.70
CA ARG A 392 33.16 1.78 -3.70
C ARG A 392 33.01 0.92 -2.45
N ASN A 393 31.78 0.53 -2.12
CA ASN A 393 31.45 -0.31 -0.97
C ASN A 393 31.39 -1.80 -1.30
N LEU A 394 31.91 -2.25 -2.45
CA LEU A 394 32.09 -3.67 -2.71
C LEU A 394 33.15 -4.24 -1.75
N ASN A 395 32.82 -5.34 -1.09
CA ASN A 395 33.76 -6.08 -0.25
C ASN A 395 34.77 -6.89 -1.11
N ASP A 396 35.68 -7.62 -0.48
CA ASP A 396 36.67 -8.46 -1.15
C ASP A 396 36.08 -9.62 -1.97
N LYS A 397 34.80 -9.93 -1.80
CA LYS A 397 34.03 -10.91 -2.57
C LYS A 397 33.21 -10.27 -3.68
N GLY A 398 33.25 -8.93 -3.82
CA GLY A 398 32.60 -8.19 -4.88
C GLY A 398 31.06 -8.08 -4.72
N VAL A 399 30.53 -8.15 -3.49
CA VAL A 399 29.16 -7.84 -3.13
C VAL A 399 29.09 -6.58 -2.26
N VAL A 400 27.97 -5.88 -2.24
CA VAL A 400 27.87 -4.58 -1.57
C VAL A 400 27.84 -4.77 -0.05
N ALA A 401 28.76 -4.13 0.66
CA ALA A 401 28.77 -4.07 2.12
C ALA A 401 27.65 -3.16 2.61
N SER A 402 27.03 -3.54 3.72
CA SER A 402 26.00 -2.77 4.42
C SER A 402 25.96 -3.18 5.89
N ASP A 403 25.62 -2.27 6.79
CA ASP A 403 25.59 -2.53 8.24
C ASP A 403 24.29 -3.20 8.66
N SER A 404 23.20 -2.95 7.93
CA SER A 404 21.85 -3.34 8.26
C SER A 404 21.03 -3.57 6.97
N ASP A 405 19.71 -3.67 7.13
CA ASP A 405 18.73 -3.67 6.05
C ASP A 405 17.52 -2.81 6.48
N GLU A 406 16.46 -2.81 5.68
CA GLU A 406 15.23 -2.08 5.96
C GLU A 406 14.52 -2.51 7.26
N LEU A 407 14.87 -3.66 7.83
CA LEU A 407 14.35 -4.12 9.12
C LEU A 407 15.09 -3.52 10.32
N GLU A 408 16.09 -2.66 10.07
CA GLU A 408 16.68 -1.76 11.07
C GLU A 408 17.28 -2.47 12.30
N GLY A 409 17.90 -3.63 12.06
CA GLY A 409 18.52 -4.43 13.13
C GLY A 409 17.57 -5.32 13.93
N ARG A 410 16.28 -5.37 13.59
CA ARG A 410 15.33 -6.33 14.21
C ARG A 410 15.71 -7.77 13.94
N PHE A 411 16.35 -8.03 12.81
CA PHE A 411 16.94 -9.30 12.44
C PHE A 411 18.37 -9.09 11.95
N PRO A 412 19.27 -10.07 12.12
CA PRO A 412 20.65 -9.95 11.63
C PRO A 412 20.68 -9.76 10.10
N ALA A 413 21.49 -8.83 9.61
CA ALA A 413 21.68 -8.53 8.19
C ALA A 413 23.11 -8.83 7.68
N GLY A 414 24.04 -9.18 8.57
CA GLY A 414 25.45 -9.42 8.24
C GLY A 414 26.21 -8.14 7.88
N LYS A 415 27.37 -8.29 7.26
CA LYS A 415 28.20 -7.20 6.74
C LYS A 415 27.95 -6.89 5.27
N ALA A 416 27.21 -7.74 4.60
CA ALA A 416 26.67 -7.62 3.25
C ALA A 416 25.44 -8.50 3.17
N ASN A 417 24.37 -8.00 2.58
CA ASN A 417 23.12 -8.75 2.45
C ASN A 417 22.61 -8.84 1.02
N LEU A 418 21.81 -9.87 0.80
CA LEU A 418 21.27 -10.23 -0.51
C LEU A 418 20.40 -9.13 -1.11
N CYS A 419 19.63 -8.41 -0.27
CA CYS A 419 18.74 -7.35 -0.71
C CYS A 419 19.54 -6.20 -1.34
N THR A 420 20.49 -5.62 -0.60
CA THR A 420 21.32 -4.50 -1.08
C THR A 420 22.00 -4.81 -2.41
N SER A 421 22.64 -6.01 -2.52
CA SER A 421 23.31 -6.39 -3.76
C SER A 421 22.34 -6.64 -4.92
N SER A 422 21.16 -7.17 -4.66
CA SER A 422 20.11 -7.38 -5.68
C SER A 422 19.59 -6.06 -6.24
N LEU A 423 19.33 -5.07 -5.37
CA LEU A 423 18.87 -3.75 -5.77
C LEU A 423 19.93 -3.00 -6.58
N TYR A 424 21.21 -3.08 -6.15
CA TYR A 424 22.32 -2.51 -6.91
C TYR A 424 22.46 -3.15 -8.31
N TYR A 425 22.30 -4.47 -8.42
CA TYR A 425 22.30 -5.16 -9.71
C TYR A 425 21.24 -4.60 -10.67
N ASP A 426 20.00 -4.47 -10.19
CA ASP A 426 18.92 -3.95 -11.03
C ASP A 426 19.08 -2.47 -11.36
N ALA A 427 19.62 -1.68 -10.45
CA ALA A 427 19.94 -0.28 -10.67
C ALA A 427 20.97 -0.11 -11.79
N LEU A 428 22.03 -0.91 -11.82
CA LEU A 428 23.02 -0.94 -12.92
C LEU A 428 22.35 -1.25 -14.25
N CYS A 429 21.52 -2.30 -14.30
CA CYS A 429 20.79 -2.68 -15.52
C CYS A 429 19.84 -1.56 -16.00
N SER A 430 19.11 -0.95 -15.08
CA SER A 430 18.18 0.13 -15.39
C SER A 430 18.90 1.41 -15.82
N ALA A 431 20.03 1.74 -15.19
CA ALA A 431 20.86 2.88 -15.58
C ALA A 431 21.44 2.74 -16.99
N VAL A 432 21.76 1.51 -17.43
CA VAL A 432 22.19 1.27 -18.83
C VAL A 432 21.09 1.65 -19.82
N TYR A 433 19.85 1.24 -19.57
CA TYR A 433 18.71 1.60 -20.42
C TYR A 433 18.47 3.11 -20.41
N LEU A 434 18.41 3.73 -19.24
CA LEU A 434 18.20 5.14 -19.06
C LEU A 434 19.31 5.98 -19.71
N GLY A 435 20.57 5.59 -19.49
CA GLY A 435 21.73 6.29 -20.02
C GLY A 435 21.83 6.24 -21.55
N LYS A 436 21.35 5.15 -22.19
CA LYS A 436 21.24 5.09 -23.66
C LYS A 436 20.33 6.17 -24.21
N ASP A 437 19.16 6.37 -23.60
CA ASP A 437 18.19 7.39 -24.02
C ASP A 437 18.66 8.82 -23.66
N LEU A 438 19.39 8.98 -22.57
CA LEU A 438 20.06 10.23 -22.19
C LEU A 438 21.38 10.50 -22.93
N LYS A 439 21.79 9.61 -23.86
CA LYS A 439 23.03 9.71 -24.63
C LYS A 439 24.29 9.85 -23.78
N LYS A 440 24.35 9.12 -22.68
CA LYS A 440 25.54 9.07 -21.82
C LYS A 440 26.69 8.36 -22.52
N PRO A 441 27.97 8.64 -22.13
CA PRO A 441 29.14 8.06 -22.80
C PRO A 441 29.10 6.53 -22.81
N PHE A 442 29.46 5.93 -23.94
CA PHE A 442 29.48 4.47 -24.10
C PHE A 442 30.40 3.78 -23.05
N SER A 443 31.51 4.42 -22.70
CA SER A 443 32.44 3.91 -21.66
C SER A 443 31.74 3.77 -20.28
N VAL A 444 30.90 4.71 -19.91
CA VAL A 444 30.14 4.65 -18.65
C VAL A 444 29.13 3.51 -18.69
N LEU A 445 28.36 3.41 -19.77
CA LEU A 445 27.34 2.37 -19.91
C LEU A 445 27.95 0.96 -19.97
N SER A 446 29.07 0.81 -20.69
CA SER A 446 29.82 -0.47 -20.74
C SER A 446 30.39 -0.85 -19.39
N ALA A 447 30.82 0.13 -18.58
CA ALA A 447 31.26 -0.13 -17.20
C ALA A 447 30.12 -0.66 -16.35
N TYR A 448 28.93 -0.06 -16.41
CA TYR A 448 27.75 -0.54 -15.69
C TYR A 448 27.30 -1.93 -16.15
N GLU A 449 27.33 -2.21 -17.45
CA GLU A 449 27.05 -3.56 -17.98
C GLU A 449 28.04 -4.61 -17.45
N LYS A 450 29.34 -4.25 -17.36
CA LYS A 450 30.36 -5.12 -16.78
C LYS A 450 30.12 -5.31 -15.27
N GLN A 451 29.92 -4.24 -14.52
CA GLN A 451 29.65 -4.32 -13.09
C GLN A 451 28.43 -5.19 -12.78
N ALA A 452 27.36 -5.07 -13.56
CA ALA A 452 26.17 -5.90 -13.39
C ALA A 452 26.46 -7.39 -13.60
N ARG A 453 27.25 -7.74 -14.64
CA ARG A 453 27.62 -9.15 -14.87
C ARG A 453 28.51 -9.70 -13.75
N ASP A 454 29.54 -8.95 -13.36
CA ASP A 454 30.46 -9.34 -12.30
C ASP A 454 29.73 -9.50 -10.97
N LEU A 455 28.86 -8.54 -10.65
CA LEU A 455 28.05 -8.59 -9.41
C LEU A 455 27.12 -9.80 -9.37
N ARG A 456 26.46 -10.15 -10.48
CA ARG A 456 25.60 -11.33 -10.54
C ARG A 456 26.36 -12.61 -10.24
N GLU A 457 27.54 -12.76 -10.82
CA GLU A 457 28.40 -13.90 -10.55
C GLU A 457 28.88 -13.95 -9.09
N ASN A 458 29.27 -12.78 -8.56
CA ASN A 458 29.69 -12.65 -7.16
C ASN A 458 28.57 -12.95 -6.20
N MET A 459 27.34 -12.50 -6.50
CA MET A 459 26.15 -12.79 -5.70
C MET A 459 25.85 -14.29 -5.64
N GLU A 460 25.96 -15.00 -6.77
CA GLU A 460 25.78 -16.46 -6.80
C GLU A 460 26.83 -17.16 -5.94
N ASN A 461 28.09 -16.73 -6.05
CA ASN A 461 29.20 -17.31 -5.29
C ASN A 461 29.14 -17.03 -3.79
N TYR A 462 28.60 -15.85 -3.39
CA TYR A 462 28.59 -15.41 -2.00
C TYR A 462 27.31 -15.80 -1.26
N PHE A 463 26.16 -15.64 -1.90
CA PHE A 463 24.85 -15.88 -1.27
C PHE A 463 24.24 -17.23 -1.64
N GLY A 464 24.62 -17.84 -2.77
CA GLY A 464 24.10 -19.15 -3.19
C GLY A 464 24.43 -20.23 -2.18
N ALA A 465 23.41 -20.85 -1.58
CA ALA A 465 23.59 -21.80 -0.48
C ALA A 465 22.44 -22.79 -0.37
N LYS A 466 22.69 -23.85 0.38
CA LYS A 466 21.63 -24.74 0.85
C LYS A 466 21.26 -24.35 2.28
N VAL A 467 20.06 -23.73 2.46
CA VAL A 467 19.58 -23.26 3.75
C VAL A 467 18.38 -24.11 4.18
N GLU A 468 18.41 -24.69 5.37
CA GLU A 468 17.38 -25.60 5.91
C GLU A 468 16.93 -26.68 4.90
N GLY A 469 17.86 -27.16 4.05
CA GLY A 469 17.61 -28.20 3.05
C GLY A 469 17.17 -27.71 1.67
N PHE A 470 16.87 -26.43 1.49
CA PHE A 470 16.49 -25.82 0.21
C PHE A 470 17.72 -25.26 -0.52
N ASP A 471 17.82 -25.50 -1.81
CA ASP A 471 18.86 -24.93 -2.68
C ASP A 471 18.43 -23.52 -3.09
N THR A 472 18.78 -22.54 -2.26
CA THR A 472 18.35 -21.14 -2.36
C THR A 472 19.52 -20.19 -2.06
N TYR A 473 19.28 -19.14 -1.32
CA TYR A 473 20.26 -18.16 -0.89
C TYR A 473 20.33 -18.09 0.64
N GLN A 474 21.52 -17.96 1.20
CA GLN A 474 21.71 -17.36 2.51
C GLN A 474 21.51 -15.85 2.38
N TYR A 475 20.88 -15.22 3.39
CA TYR A 475 20.61 -13.79 3.32
C TYR A 475 21.88 -12.94 3.53
N TYR A 476 22.81 -13.43 4.34
CA TYR A 476 24.16 -12.93 4.55
C TYR A 476 25.11 -14.11 4.80
N GLU A 477 26.41 -13.88 4.73
CA GLU A 477 27.42 -14.93 4.91
C GLU A 477 27.28 -15.64 6.28
N GLY A 478 27.11 -16.95 6.24
CA GLY A 478 26.90 -17.80 7.42
C GLY A 478 25.47 -17.83 7.98
N ASN A 479 24.50 -17.23 7.27
CA ASN A 479 23.09 -17.33 7.64
C ASN A 479 22.55 -18.72 7.24
N ASP A 480 22.16 -19.50 8.24
CA ASP A 480 21.65 -20.87 8.10
C ASP A 480 20.12 -20.99 8.37
N ILE A 481 19.43 -19.86 8.60
CA ILE A 481 18.01 -19.77 8.84
C ILE A 481 17.33 -19.10 7.65
N LEU A 482 16.21 -19.67 7.17
CA LEU A 482 15.46 -19.11 6.07
C LEU A 482 14.91 -17.70 6.39
N ARG A 483 15.10 -16.77 5.45
CA ARG A 483 14.60 -15.42 5.46
C ARG A 483 13.66 -15.23 4.27
N SER A 484 12.57 -14.49 4.42
CA SER A 484 11.66 -14.20 3.30
C SER A 484 12.34 -13.40 2.18
N TRP A 485 13.33 -12.57 2.49
CA TRP A 485 14.09 -11.75 1.54
C TRP A 485 14.92 -12.53 0.51
N ILE A 486 15.00 -13.86 0.61
CA ILE A 486 15.53 -14.71 -0.47
C ILE A 486 14.73 -14.56 -1.78
N CYS A 487 13.53 -13.97 -1.72
CA CYS A 487 12.71 -13.66 -2.89
C CYS A 487 13.23 -12.46 -3.73
N ILE A 488 14.07 -11.58 -3.17
CA ILE A 488 14.47 -10.34 -3.85
C ILE A 488 15.20 -10.61 -5.18
N PRO A 489 16.13 -11.56 -5.31
CA PRO A 489 16.73 -11.91 -6.61
C PRO A 489 15.71 -12.19 -7.71
N LEU A 490 14.60 -12.86 -7.38
CA LEU A 490 13.54 -13.14 -8.35
C LEU A 490 12.88 -11.86 -8.88
N THR A 491 12.77 -10.82 -8.05
CA THR A 491 12.15 -9.55 -8.44
C THR A 491 13.01 -8.73 -9.40
N VAL A 492 14.31 -9.00 -9.45
CA VAL A 492 15.28 -8.31 -10.30
C VAL A 492 15.78 -9.17 -11.48
N GLY A 493 15.15 -10.33 -11.68
CA GLY A 493 15.41 -11.19 -12.85
C GLY A 493 16.57 -12.18 -12.67
N ILE A 494 16.98 -12.47 -11.45
CA ILE A 494 17.96 -13.51 -11.12
C ILE A 494 17.20 -14.78 -10.74
N PHE A 495 17.24 -15.81 -11.62
CA PHE A 495 16.41 -17.02 -11.52
C PHE A 495 17.24 -18.30 -11.32
N ASP A 496 18.53 -18.18 -11.03
CA ASP A 496 19.46 -19.32 -10.97
C ASP A 496 19.01 -20.37 -9.93
N ARG A 497 18.45 -19.93 -8.81
CA ARG A 497 17.94 -20.79 -7.71
C ARG A 497 16.43 -20.73 -7.51
N LYS A 498 15.66 -20.39 -8.56
CA LYS A 498 14.20 -20.15 -8.45
C LYS A 498 13.43 -21.30 -7.83
N GLU A 499 13.70 -22.55 -8.22
CA GLU A 499 12.94 -23.72 -7.75
C GLU A 499 13.11 -23.92 -6.24
N GLY A 500 14.33 -23.91 -5.74
CA GLY A 500 14.60 -24.04 -4.30
C GLY A 500 14.08 -22.85 -3.51
N THR A 501 14.21 -21.64 -4.05
CA THR A 501 13.68 -20.40 -3.43
C THR A 501 12.16 -20.44 -3.32
N ILE A 502 11.44 -20.82 -4.38
CA ILE A 502 9.97 -20.94 -4.35
C ILE A 502 9.54 -22.00 -3.32
N ASN A 503 10.21 -23.16 -3.32
CA ASN A 503 9.92 -24.23 -2.37
C ASN A 503 10.17 -23.80 -0.91
N ALA A 504 11.21 -23.01 -0.66
CA ALA A 504 11.50 -22.46 0.66
C ALA A 504 10.44 -21.44 1.11
N LEU A 505 10.08 -20.48 0.24
CA LEU A 505 9.11 -19.43 0.54
C LEU A 505 7.74 -19.99 0.92
N PHE A 506 7.26 -20.99 0.18
CA PHE A 506 5.94 -21.58 0.42
C PHE A 506 5.99 -22.88 1.23
N SER A 507 7.10 -23.15 1.90
CA SER A 507 7.20 -24.24 2.88
C SER A 507 6.55 -23.84 4.21
N PRO A 508 6.17 -24.81 5.07
CA PRO A 508 5.68 -24.53 6.43
C PRO A 508 6.71 -23.82 7.33
N ARG A 509 7.94 -23.64 6.86
CA ARG A 509 8.97 -22.89 7.58
C ARG A 509 8.78 -21.39 7.49
N LEU A 510 8.26 -20.88 6.36
CA LEU A 510 8.05 -19.45 6.12
C LEU A 510 6.58 -19.08 5.89
N TRP A 511 5.80 -19.95 5.21
CA TRP A 511 4.41 -19.64 4.92
C TRP A 511 3.49 -19.95 6.09
N THR A 512 2.64 -18.99 6.44
CA THR A 512 1.60 -19.10 7.46
C THR A 512 0.23 -18.66 6.91
N GLU A 513 -0.81 -18.80 7.69
CA GLU A 513 -2.14 -18.27 7.38
C GLU A 513 -2.17 -16.72 7.25
N ASN A 514 -1.16 -16.04 7.79
CA ASN A 514 -1.02 -14.57 7.72
C ASN A 514 -0.06 -14.10 6.61
N GLY A 515 0.52 -15.00 5.84
CA GLY A 515 1.52 -14.73 4.81
C GLY A 515 2.91 -15.22 5.21
N LEU A 516 3.95 -14.61 4.63
CA LEU A 516 5.35 -15.01 4.88
C LEU A 516 5.88 -14.44 6.18
N LEU A 517 6.42 -15.32 7.02
CA LEU A 517 7.28 -14.91 8.13
C LEU A 517 8.52 -14.18 7.62
N THR A 518 8.96 -13.18 8.35
CA THR A 518 10.21 -12.47 8.04
C THR A 518 11.42 -13.41 8.12
N GLN A 519 11.44 -14.27 9.11
CA GLN A 519 12.45 -15.31 9.35
C GLN A 519 11.79 -16.58 9.87
N ALA A 520 12.25 -17.72 9.43
CA ALA A 520 11.78 -19.01 9.95
C ALA A 520 11.99 -19.11 11.47
N GLY A 521 10.97 -19.61 12.16
CA GLY A 521 10.98 -19.74 13.63
C GLY A 521 10.70 -18.43 14.38
N SER A 522 10.45 -17.31 13.71
CA SER A 522 9.88 -16.11 14.32
C SER A 522 8.36 -16.14 14.29
N GLU A 523 7.72 -15.19 14.99
CA GLU A 523 6.26 -14.97 14.92
C GLU A 523 5.92 -13.75 14.07
N THR A 524 6.93 -13.02 13.61
CA THR A 524 6.76 -11.76 12.89
C THR A 524 6.63 -11.99 11.40
N PHE A 525 5.56 -11.49 10.80
CA PHE A 525 5.43 -11.37 9.36
C PHE A 525 5.20 -9.91 8.97
N TRP A 526 5.60 -9.60 7.73
CA TRP A 526 5.39 -8.29 7.11
C TRP A 526 4.75 -8.51 5.76
N ASP A 527 3.69 -7.78 5.45
CA ASP A 527 3.03 -7.92 4.14
C ASP A 527 4.00 -7.66 2.99
N ARG A 528 4.98 -6.75 3.18
CA ARG A 528 6.02 -6.52 2.18
C ARG A 528 6.77 -7.79 1.79
N SER A 529 7.03 -8.70 2.72
CA SER A 529 7.67 -10.00 2.44
C SER A 529 6.84 -10.83 1.46
N THR A 530 5.54 -10.96 1.74
CA THR A 530 4.59 -11.68 0.89
C THR A 530 4.45 -11.02 -0.48
N LEU A 531 4.33 -9.70 -0.52
CA LEU A 531 4.14 -8.93 -1.75
C LEU A 531 5.37 -8.98 -2.66
N TYR A 532 6.59 -8.90 -2.09
CA TYR A 532 7.83 -9.11 -2.83
C TYR A 532 7.93 -10.52 -3.38
N ALA A 533 7.63 -11.53 -2.55
CA ALA A 533 7.68 -12.93 -2.97
C ALA A 533 6.72 -13.18 -4.13
N LEU A 534 5.46 -12.74 -4.04
CA LEU A 534 4.48 -12.91 -5.11
C LEU A 534 4.92 -12.24 -6.42
N ARG A 535 5.49 -11.02 -6.35
CA ARG A 535 6.03 -10.34 -7.52
C ARG A 535 7.16 -11.15 -8.16
N GLY A 536 8.11 -11.64 -7.36
CA GLY A 536 9.25 -12.44 -7.84
C GLY A 536 8.83 -13.80 -8.41
N VAL A 537 7.86 -14.46 -7.77
CA VAL A 537 7.34 -15.78 -8.19
C VAL A 537 6.58 -15.68 -9.53
N TYR A 538 5.82 -14.59 -9.75
CA TYR A 538 5.29 -14.29 -11.08
C TYR A 538 6.41 -14.04 -12.10
N ALA A 539 7.37 -13.18 -11.77
CA ALA A 539 8.45 -12.80 -12.67
C ALA A 539 9.24 -14.01 -13.17
N CYS A 540 9.55 -14.97 -12.30
CA CYS A 540 10.30 -16.19 -12.66
C CYS A 540 9.43 -17.27 -13.37
N GLY A 541 8.13 -17.04 -13.56
CA GLY A 541 7.23 -17.89 -14.35
C GLY A 541 6.50 -18.97 -13.58
N ALA A 542 6.52 -18.97 -12.25
CA ALA A 542 5.73 -19.90 -11.43
C ALA A 542 4.29 -19.38 -11.27
N THR A 543 3.61 -19.12 -12.39
CA THR A 543 2.33 -18.43 -12.50
C THR A 543 1.23 -19.06 -11.64
N ALA A 544 1.07 -20.39 -11.70
CA ALA A 544 0.03 -21.09 -10.93
C ALA A 544 0.21 -20.87 -9.41
N LYS A 545 1.44 -21.03 -8.94
CA LYS A 545 1.79 -20.83 -7.53
C LYS A 545 1.57 -19.39 -7.08
N ALA A 546 2.05 -18.43 -7.86
CA ALA A 546 1.86 -17.00 -7.57
C ALA A 546 0.36 -16.63 -7.54
N THR A 547 -0.45 -17.17 -8.46
CA THR A 547 -1.90 -16.88 -8.52
C THR A 547 -2.64 -17.48 -7.33
N GLU A 548 -2.32 -18.72 -6.94
CA GLU A 548 -2.90 -19.38 -5.76
C GLU A 548 -2.74 -18.50 -4.51
N TYR A 549 -1.52 -18.08 -4.24
CA TYR A 549 -1.22 -17.27 -3.05
C TYR A 549 -1.64 -15.81 -3.16
N LEU A 550 -1.67 -15.24 -4.37
CA LEU A 550 -2.24 -13.90 -4.59
C LEU A 550 -3.75 -13.87 -4.29
N LYS A 551 -4.49 -14.89 -4.75
CA LYS A 551 -5.92 -15.02 -4.45
C LYS A 551 -6.16 -15.18 -2.95
N PHE A 552 -5.37 -16.01 -2.28
CA PHE A 552 -5.44 -16.19 -0.83
C PHE A 552 -5.19 -14.86 -0.11
N TYR A 553 -4.09 -14.18 -0.39
CA TYR A 553 -3.75 -12.90 0.20
C TYR A 553 -4.82 -11.83 -0.06
N SER A 554 -5.26 -11.72 -1.31
CA SER A 554 -6.27 -10.73 -1.70
C SER A 554 -7.61 -10.96 -1.01
N ASN A 555 -8.04 -12.22 -0.89
CA ASN A 555 -9.26 -12.55 -0.16
C ASN A 555 -9.17 -12.17 1.32
N GLN A 556 -8.05 -12.49 1.95
CA GLN A 556 -7.83 -12.19 3.37
C GLN A 556 -7.80 -10.68 3.64
N ARG A 557 -7.09 -9.89 2.82
CA ARG A 557 -6.94 -8.44 2.99
C ARG A 557 -8.14 -7.63 2.49
N LEU A 558 -8.98 -8.18 1.64
CA LEU A 558 -10.15 -7.47 1.11
C LEU A 558 -11.46 -7.87 1.80
N LEU A 559 -11.62 -9.17 2.11
CA LEU A 559 -12.90 -9.72 2.55
C LEU A 559 -12.84 -10.38 3.94
N GLY A 560 -11.68 -10.42 4.57
CA GLY A 560 -11.44 -11.05 5.87
C GLY A 560 -11.81 -10.16 7.06
N GLU A 561 -11.01 -10.27 8.12
CA GLU A 561 -11.26 -9.62 9.40
C GLU A 561 -10.61 -8.23 9.51
N HIS A 562 -9.54 -7.98 8.77
CA HIS A 562 -8.83 -6.70 8.74
C HIS A 562 -8.63 -6.23 7.30
N VAL A 563 -9.38 -5.21 6.92
CA VAL A 563 -9.57 -4.79 5.52
C VAL A 563 -9.51 -3.25 5.39
N PRO A 564 -9.35 -2.67 4.18
CA PRO A 564 -9.24 -3.32 2.87
C PRO A 564 -7.82 -3.27 2.29
N TYR A 565 -6.79 -3.01 3.08
CA TYR A 565 -5.45 -2.68 2.61
C TYR A 565 -4.39 -3.66 3.10
N ALA A 566 -3.23 -3.65 2.43
CA ALA A 566 -2.01 -4.24 2.96
C ALA A 566 -1.61 -3.59 4.29
N ILE A 567 -0.98 -4.37 5.16
CA ILE A 567 -0.53 -3.91 6.48
C ILE A 567 0.99 -3.87 6.58
N GLU A 568 1.51 -3.12 7.55
CA GLU A 568 2.94 -3.11 7.83
C GLU A 568 3.42 -4.47 8.33
N ALA A 569 3.01 -4.85 9.53
CA ALA A 569 3.51 -6.03 10.24
C ALA A 569 2.54 -6.57 11.28
N TRP A 570 2.74 -7.84 11.67
CA TRP A 570 2.03 -8.51 12.73
C TRP A 570 2.97 -9.48 13.48
N PRO A 571 2.90 -9.61 14.80
CA PRO A 571 2.10 -8.84 15.77
C PRO A 571 2.63 -7.42 16.00
N GLU A 572 3.80 -7.10 15.47
CA GLU A 572 4.37 -5.76 15.51
C GLU A 572 3.52 -4.77 14.69
N GLY A 573 3.50 -3.49 15.08
CA GLY A 573 2.87 -2.44 14.28
C GLY A 573 1.36 -2.36 14.35
N SER A 574 0.67 -3.22 15.11
CA SER A 574 -0.80 -3.19 15.27
C SER A 574 -1.56 -3.22 13.94
N GLN A 575 -1.06 -3.95 12.93
CA GLN A 575 -1.63 -4.09 11.60
C GLN A 575 -1.90 -2.74 10.89
N ARG A 576 -1.00 -1.78 11.02
CA ARG A 576 -1.16 -0.45 10.41
C ARG A 576 -1.27 -0.53 8.88
N HIS A 577 -2.21 0.20 8.32
CA HIS A 577 -2.39 0.35 6.87
C HIS A 577 -1.38 1.35 6.30
N LEU A 578 -0.12 0.96 6.14
CA LEU A 578 0.86 1.81 5.48
C LEU A 578 0.58 1.85 3.96
N SER A 579 0.82 3.01 3.35
CA SER A 579 0.51 3.20 1.93
C SER A 579 1.53 2.55 1.00
N ALA A 580 2.77 2.43 1.43
CA ALA A 580 3.86 1.87 0.62
C ALA A 580 3.66 0.39 0.28
N GLU A 581 3.15 -0.42 1.20
CA GLU A 581 2.80 -1.83 0.98
C GLU A 581 1.71 -1.99 -0.09
N SER A 582 0.75 -1.06 -0.12
CA SER A 582 -0.26 -1.04 -1.20
C SER A 582 0.37 -0.78 -2.57
N GLY A 583 1.44 0.03 -2.64
CA GLY A 583 2.25 0.18 -3.85
C GLY A 583 2.92 -1.12 -4.28
N LEU A 584 3.44 -1.92 -3.35
CA LEU A 584 3.99 -3.24 -3.65
C LEU A 584 2.95 -4.18 -4.23
N TYR A 585 1.71 -4.18 -3.70
CA TYR A 585 0.62 -4.95 -4.30
C TYR A 585 0.37 -4.52 -5.75
N GLY A 586 0.35 -3.21 -6.02
CA GLY A 586 0.23 -2.68 -7.38
C GLY A 586 1.32 -3.20 -8.32
N ARG A 587 2.54 -3.34 -7.82
CA ARG A 587 3.69 -3.86 -8.57
C ARG A 587 3.64 -5.38 -8.82
N ILE A 588 2.94 -6.16 -7.99
CA ILE A 588 2.67 -7.57 -8.32
C ILE A 588 1.91 -7.65 -9.64
N ILE A 589 0.95 -6.77 -9.86
CA ILE A 589 0.15 -6.75 -11.10
C ILE A 589 1.01 -6.23 -12.27
N THR A 590 1.61 -5.05 -12.15
CA THR A 590 2.34 -4.42 -13.26
C THR A 590 3.62 -5.16 -13.61
N GLU A 591 4.47 -5.44 -12.64
CA GLU A 591 5.82 -6.01 -12.84
C GLU A 591 5.85 -7.54 -12.71
N GLY A 592 4.93 -8.13 -11.95
CA GLY A 592 4.80 -9.58 -11.77
C GLY A 592 3.89 -10.22 -12.81
N MET A 593 2.58 -10.03 -12.70
CA MET A 593 1.56 -10.68 -13.52
C MET A 593 1.64 -10.27 -15.01
N PHE A 594 1.77 -8.97 -15.30
CA PHE A 594 2.00 -8.49 -16.67
C PHE A 594 3.48 -8.50 -17.05
N GLY A 595 4.40 -8.56 -16.08
CA GLY A 595 5.83 -8.64 -16.31
C GLY A 595 6.39 -7.42 -17.03
N ILE A 596 5.85 -6.22 -16.80
CA ILE A 596 6.29 -4.98 -17.44
C ILE A 596 7.65 -4.59 -16.87
N ARG A 597 8.65 -4.46 -17.76
CA ARG A 597 9.97 -3.95 -17.43
C ARG A 597 10.34 -2.80 -18.36
N PRO A 598 10.52 -1.59 -17.83
CA PRO A 598 10.99 -0.46 -18.62
C PRO A 598 12.38 -0.72 -19.22
N THR A 599 12.56 -0.41 -20.50
CA THR A 599 13.83 -0.59 -21.25
C THR A 599 14.26 0.66 -22.00
N GLY A 600 13.56 1.76 -21.77
CA GLY A 600 13.81 3.09 -22.28
C GLY A 600 12.70 4.03 -21.89
N LEU A 601 12.87 5.33 -22.14
CA LEU A 601 11.87 6.36 -21.81
C LEU A 601 10.54 6.17 -22.60
N LYS A 602 10.60 5.45 -23.72
CA LYS A 602 9.44 5.13 -24.56
C LYS A 602 9.40 3.67 -24.97
N SER A 603 10.00 2.79 -24.19
CA SER A 603 10.01 1.36 -24.50
C SER A 603 10.01 0.51 -23.25
N PHE A 604 9.40 -0.66 -23.38
CA PHE A 604 9.37 -1.67 -22.33
C PHE A 604 9.34 -3.06 -22.94
N THR A 605 9.75 -4.04 -22.15
CA THR A 605 9.39 -5.43 -22.38
C THR A 605 8.28 -5.85 -21.42
N PHE A 606 7.51 -6.86 -21.81
CA PHE A 606 6.59 -7.49 -20.88
C PHE A 606 6.53 -9.01 -21.13
N THR A 607 6.19 -9.74 -20.07
CA THR A 607 6.11 -11.20 -20.10
C THR A 607 4.83 -11.61 -19.37
N PRO A 608 3.68 -11.66 -20.05
CA PRO A 608 2.42 -11.90 -19.39
C PRO A 608 2.35 -13.30 -18.78
N ARG A 609 1.85 -13.38 -17.57
CA ARG A 609 1.70 -14.58 -16.75
C ARG A 609 0.22 -14.93 -16.61
N LEU A 610 -0.43 -15.25 -17.72
CA LEU A 610 -1.86 -15.61 -17.73
C LEU A 610 -2.06 -16.97 -17.05
N PRO A 611 -2.76 -17.04 -15.91
CA PRO A 611 -3.04 -18.31 -15.24
C PRO A 611 -3.78 -19.29 -16.13
N SER A 612 -3.54 -20.59 -15.95
CA SER A 612 -4.11 -21.62 -16.81
C SER A 612 -5.63 -21.66 -16.77
N GLU A 613 -6.23 -21.32 -15.63
CA GLU A 613 -7.67 -21.26 -15.40
C GLU A 613 -8.35 -19.99 -15.94
N TRP A 614 -7.57 -19.00 -16.40
CA TRP A 614 -8.10 -17.77 -16.98
C TRP A 614 -8.04 -17.79 -18.51
N ASN A 615 -9.11 -17.31 -19.14
CA ASN A 615 -9.14 -17.13 -20.58
C ASN A 615 -8.52 -15.79 -21.02
N SER A 616 -8.55 -14.80 -20.17
CA SER A 616 -8.00 -13.48 -20.46
C SER A 616 -7.59 -12.73 -19.22
N MET A 617 -6.72 -11.73 -19.40
CA MET A 617 -6.44 -10.67 -18.45
C MET A 617 -6.09 -9.39 -19.20
N ASN A 618 -6.54 -8.25 -18.70
CA ASN A 618 -6.29 -6.96 -19.33
C ASN A 618 -5.80 -5.95 -18.29
N LEU A 619 -4.90 -5.08 -18.70
CA LEU A 619 -4.50 -3.91 -17.94
C LEU A 619 -4.76 -2.67 -18.80
N ARG A 620 -5.75 -1.88 -18.37
CA ARG A 620 -6.25 -0.76 -19.15
C ARG A 620 -5.78 0.57 -18.59
N LYS A 621 -5.68 1.57 -19.49
CA LYS A 621 -5.33 2.96 -19.13
C LYS A 621 -4.05 3.05 -18.28
N ILE A 622 -3.02 2.36 -18.71
CA ILE A 622 -1.69 2.47 -18.14
C ILE A 622 -1.11 3.83 -18.52
N LYS A 623 -0.71 4.65 -17.54
CA LYS A 623 -0.25 6.03 -17.75
C LYS A 623 1.27 6.21 -17.78
N ALA A 624 2.02 5.15 -18.01
CA ALA A 624 3.49 5.16 -18.01
C ALA A 624 4.07 5.64 -19.36
N PHE A 625 5.39 5.91 -19.37
CA PHE A 625 6.17 6.29 -20.54
C PHE A 625 5.66 7.57 -21.22
N ASN A 626 5.13 8.49 -20.44
CA ASN A 626 4.52 9.74 -20.90
C ASN A 626 3.40 9.54 -21.96
N THR A 627 2.68 8.43 -21.89
CA THR A 627 1.56 8.10 -22.76
C THR A 627 0.47 7.30 -22.03
N THR A 628 -0.61 6.98 -22.74
CA THR A 628 -1.66 6.10 -22.23
C THR A 628 -1.81 4.91 -23.15
N PHE A 629 -1.78 3.70 -22.60
CA PHE A 629 -1.90 2.47 -23.38
C PHE A 629 -2.61 1.36 -22.60
N ASP A 630 -3.03 0.33 -23.32
CA ASP A 630 -3.67 -0.87 -22.82
C ASP A 630 -2.84 -2.09 -23.19
N ILE A 631 -2.83 -3.11 -22.33
CA ILE A 631 -2.33 -4.45 -22.61
C ILE A 631 -3.48 -5.43 -22.46
N GLU A 632 -3.76 -6.20 -23.52
CA GLU A 632 -4.76 -7.27 -23.54
C GLU A 632 -4.05 -8.60 -23.78
N VAL A 633 -4.39 -9.61 -22.99
CA VAL A 633 -3.87 -10.97 -23.11
C VAL A 633 -5.04 -11.95 -23.17
N LEU A 634 -5.15 -12.70 -24.25
CA LEU A 634 -6.22 -13.68 -24.48
C LEU A 634 -5.60 -15.07 -24.73
N ARG A 635 -6.17 -16.12 -24.17
CA ARG A 635 -5.80 -17.50 -24.48
C ARG A 635 -6.53 -17.98 -25.72
N GLU A 636 -5.79 -18.34 -26.74
CA GLU A 636 -6.33 -18.81 -28.01
C GLU A 636 -5.47 -19.93 -28.59
N ASN A 637 -6.08 -21.07 -28.91
CA ASN A 637 -5.42 -22.21 -29.55
C ASN A 637 -4.11 -22.66 -28.86
N GLY A 638 -4.10 -22.66 -27.51
CA GLY A 638 -2.93 -23.05 -26.70
C GLY A 638 -1.79 -22.03 -26.67
N LYS A 639 -2.00 -20.84 -27.22
CA LYS A 639 -1.09 -19.70 -27.17
C LYS A 639 -1.73 -18.53 -26.43
N GLN A 640 -0.92 -17.53 -26.13
CA GLN A 640 -1.39 -16.24 -25.64
C GLN A 640 -1.36 -15.23 -26.79
N LEU A 641 -2.50 -14.66 -27.13
CA LEU A 641 -2.62 -13.57 -28.06
C LEU A 641 -2.50 -12.28 -27.27
N VAL A 642 -1.42 -11.53 -27.50
CA VAL A 642 -1.15 -10.25 -26.83
C VAL A 642 -1.42 -9.09 -27.75
N THR A 643 -2.11 -8.08 -27.23
CA THR A 643 -2.39 -6.82 -27.96
C THR A 643 -2.00 -5.64 -27.09
N VAL A 644 -1.23 -4.71 -27.66
CA VAL A 644 -0.94 -3.41 -27.04
C VAL A 644 -1.57 -2.33 -27.90
N LYS A 645 -2.39 -1.48 -27.26
CA LYS A 645 -3.06 -0.35 -27.91
C LYS A 645 -2.69 0.96 -27.23
N SER A 646 -2.47 2.01 -27.97
CA SER A 646 -2.28 3.37 -27.45
C SER A 646 -3.10 4.32 -28.30
N GLU A 647 -3.87 5.20 -27.64
CA GLU A 647 -4.72 6.20 -28.31
C GLU A 647 -5.62 5.61 -29.43
N GLY A 648 -6.13 4.41 -29.20
CA GLY A 648 -6.98 3.69 -30.16
C GLY A 648 -6.24 2.99 -31.31
N LYS A 649 -4.90 3.14 -31.41
CA LYS A 649 -4.08 2.45 -32.40
C LYS A 649 -3.51 1.16 -31.82
N THR A 650 -3.52 0.09 -32.59
CA THR A 650 -2.82 -1.16 -32.25
C THR A 650 -1.33 -1.01 -32.56
N LEU A 651 -0.50 -1.00 -31.51
CA LEU A 651 0.96 -0.95 -31.64
C LEU A 651 1.55 -2.36 -31.81
N LEU A 652 0.92 -3.35 -31.19
CA LEU A 652 1.35 -4.74 -31.25
C LEU A 652 0.12 -5.65 -31.22
N HIS A 653 0.15 -6.70 -32.06
CA HIS A 653 -0.80 -7.81 -32.02
C HIS A 653 -0.05 -9.09 -32.41
N LYS A 654 0.16 -9.99 -31.47
CA LYS A 654 1.06 -11.14 -31.66
C LYS A 654 0.63 -12.35 -30.84
N ALA A 655 0.65 -13.54 -31.43
CA ALA A 655 0.53 -14.78 -30.69
C ALA A 655 1.94 -15.17 -30.14
N ILE A 656 2.01 -15.46 -28.86
CA ILE A 656 3.24 -15.80 -28.14
C ILE A 656 3.08 -17.13 -27.40
N LYS A 657 4.21 -17.73 -27.06
CA LYS A 657 4.27 -18.86 -26.11
C LYS A 657 4.27 -18.31 -24.67
N GLU A 658 3.85 -19.13 -23.73
CA GLU A 658 3.99 -18.79 -22.31
C GLU A 658 5.46 -18.51 -21.95
N GLY A 659 5.70 -17.41 -21.24
CA GLY A 659 7.05 -16.98 -20.85
C GLY A 659 7.84 -16.27 -21.94
N GLU A 660 7.31 -16.10 -23.15
CA GLU A 660 7.98 -15.32 -24.21
C GLU A 660 8.00 -13.84 -23.86
N ILE A 661 9.18 -13.23 -23.97
CA ILE A 661 9.37 -11.79 -23.74
C ILE A 661 8.93 -11.02 -24.98
N VAL A 662 8.09 -10.04 -24.78
CA VAL A 662 7.56 -9.16 -25.85
C VAL A 662 8.14 -7.76 -25.67
N SER A 663 8.76 -7.21 -26.71
CA SER A 663 9.27 -5.85 -26.72
C SER A 663 8.24 -4.91 -27.34
N VAL A 664 8.02 -3.76 -26.71
CA VAL A 664 7.12 -2.70 -27.19
C VAL A 664 7.87 -1.39 -27.24
N LYS A 665 7.67 -0.65 -28.31
CA LYS A 665 8.11 0.74 -28.44
C LYS A 665 6.86 1.61 -28.59
N LEU A 666 6.78 2.63 -27.78
CA LEU A 666 5.73 3.64 -27.80
C LEU A 666 6.22 4.84 -28.62
N ASP A 667 5.35 5.43 -29.40
CA ASP A 667 5.69 6.57 -30.26
C ASP A 667 5.82 7.89 -29.49
#